data_81de21d54aab65951b0c9ac631de7faf
#
_entry.id   81de21d54aab65951b0c9ac631de7faf
#
_cell.length_a   1.000
_cell.length_b   1.000
_cell.length_c   1.000
_cell.angle_alpha   90.00
_cell.angle_beta   90.00
_cell.angle_gamma   90.00
#
_symmetry.space_group_name_H-M   'P 1'
#
loop_
_entity.id
_entity.type
_entity.pdbx_description
1 polymer ?
#
loop_
_entity_poly.entity_id
_entity_poly.type
_entity_poly.pdbx_seq_one_letter_code
_entity_poly.pdbx_strand_id
1 'polypeptide(L)'
;MKKVVKFGLPGFIALLILLWFGLRSYMSFSIADYYGDITIAGIEQPVEVTFDEKGIPQIWAETDRDMYFTLGWLHASERLFQMELVRRVVYGELAELLGDSLYAIDLKQRRIGFARRAQRDLPNLKPEHRTLLEAYCAGINAWAGYKSVLPPEFLLLDIQPREWKVVDCLGIALYQTWYAHSLIDKDLEYGELMATLGDSVTGLKLQHKDWSPPTVHDSFLKTIFGHDPYPFRMNHASNSWVIAPEKSASGAALHASDPHLRIERIPGFWYIAGLHSAEGTDVLGVTAPGLPQVLMGHNRSIAYAFTVASIDVIDYYREQCHPEDSMQVLTAGGYRPLRQIRDTIRVRGKAPRAITVCESERGVVVGRDSASVLTLKWAGFDFSISDIMSGAFRFHQLDNFADFRETVTRFGALDVNWTYSDIRGNIGYQLGAPIPRRSYADTYRARAGEDSTTRWQGYYPLEETPYLYNPQEGWLASCNNQIVSANWPYPLPGFYDPYRITRANAHLTSQTRFSREDMEKMQLDLVSGKALRWKHLLSLGAAELGRGDLAEKIETWDGAMAPESEIAGTFALWWEFLPKFLFEDELGRQWRRGSLIREEVLTRNWAEVVDDRRSADQVETLAQISAATLEYVLDRYSGKSYGDICRLRVVHPLSRAPWIGKLLDLWLGLNRGPYPALGDDGSLNASFNFWDKKRGELASVAGPSMRFVLDWADIDGFTIQGNFGQSGNPLSPHYDDFFDLMRRGERWVVPFSREKVYERRVGLLTLLP
;
A
#
# COMPACT_ATOMS: atom_id res chain seq x y z
N MET A 1 2.59 -51.54 33.65
CA MET A 1 2.69 -50.58 32.51
C MET A 1 1.33 -50.32 31.80
N LYS A 2 0.58 -51.31 31.34
CA LYS A 2 -0.70 -51.05 30.60
C LYS A 2 -1.80 -50.31 31.35
N LYS A 3 -1.89 -50.34 32.70
CA LYS A 3 -2.86 -49.57 33.49
C LYS A 3 -2.46 -48.10 33.69
N VAL A 4 -1.17 -47.79 33.78
CA VAL A 4 -0.66 -46.41 33.94
C VAL A 4 -0.87 -45.60 32.65
N VAL A 5 -0.74 -46.23 31.48
CA VAL A 5 -0.99 -45.57 30.19
C VAL A 5 -2.52 -45.34 29.97
N LYS A 6 -3.43 -46.19 30.48
CA LYS A 6 -4.88 -46.00 30.32
C LYS A 6 -5.45 -44.81 31.08
N PHE A 7 -4.86 -44.41 32.22
CA PHE A 7 -5.33 -43.27 33.02
C PHE A 7 -4.45 -42.04 32.91
N GLY A 8 -3.17 -42.21 32.56
CA GLY A 8 -2.24 -41.09 32.41
C GLY A 8 -2.50 -40.27 31.14
N LEU A 9 -2.82 -40.90 30.00
CA LEU A 9 -3.05 -40.16 28.75
C LEU A 9 -4.33 -39.33 28.78
N PRO A 10 -5.51 -39.85 29.23
CA PRO A 10 -6.71 -39.00 29.39
C PRO A 10 -6.53 -37.89 30.40
N GLY A 11 -5.83 -38.14 31.53
CA GLY A 11 -5.54 -37.12 32.53
C GLY A 11 -4.59 -36.04 31.99
N PHE A 12 -3.58 -36.41 31.24
CA PHE A 12 -2.68 -35.47 30.56
C PHE A 12 -3.42 -34.64 29.50
N ILE A 13 -4.28 -35.25 28.68
CA ILE A 13 -5.10 -34.54 27.71
C ILE A 13 -6.06 -33.58 28.41
N ALA A 14 -6.70 -33.99 29.49
CA ALA A 14 -7.58 -33.13 30.28
C ALA A 14 -6.82 -31.93 30.86
N LEU A 15 -5.61 -32.15 31.36
CA LEU A 15 -4.73 -31.07 31.86
C LEU A 15 -4.36 -30.09 30.74
N LEU A 16 -4.02 -30.57 29.55
CA LEU A 16 -3.73 -29.72 28.39
C LEU A 16 -4.95 -28.90 27.96
N ILE A 17 -6.15 -29.50 27.99
CA ILE A 17 -7.41 -28.81 27.69
C ILE A 17 -7.68 -27.73 28.75
N LEU A 18 -7.50 -28.02 30.02
CA LEU A 18 -7.69 -27.05 31.11
C LEU A 18 -6.68 -25.90 31.01
N LEU A 19 -5.41 -26.20 30.72
CA LEU A 19 -4.39 -25.19 30.48
C LEU A 19 -4.72 -24.33 29.25
N TRP A 20 -5.22 -24.95 28.19
CA TRP A 20 -5.66 -24.25 26.98
C TRP A 20 -6.80 -23.28 27.28
N PHE A 21 -7.86 -23.74 27.98
CA PHE A 21 -8.97 -22.87 28.37
C PHE A 21 -8.53 -21.77 29.34
N GLY A 22 -7.72 -22.11 30.35
CA GLY A 22 -7.21 -21.16 31.34
C GLY A 22 -6.39 -20.05 30.68
N LEU A 23 -5.46 -20.41 29.80
CA LEU A 23 -4.63 -19.45 29.09
C LEU A 23 -5.45 -18.61 28.11
N ARG A 24 -6.37 -19.21 27.37
CA ARG A 24 -7.29 -18.47 26.47
C ARG A 24 -8.17 -17.49 27.25
N SER A 25 -8.72 -17.90 28.37
CA SER A 25 -9.49 -17.04 29.28
C SER A 25 -8.64 -15.90 29.82
N TYR A 26 -7.41 -16.18 30.26
CA TYR A 26 -6.48 -15.14 30.70
C TYR A 26 -6.18 -14.13 29.59
N MET A 27 -5.87 -14.61 28.40
CA MET A 27 -5.56 -13.73 27.25
C MET A 27 -6.80 -12.93 26.79
N SER A 28 -8.04 -13.39 27.05
CA SER A 28 -9.24 -12.62 26.69
C SER A 28 -9.37 -11.30 27.46
N PHE A 29 -8.69 -11.12 28.60
CA PHE A 29 -8.61 -9.83 29.29
C PHE A 29 -7.84 -8.76 28.50
N SER A 30 -7.14 -9.14 27.41
CA SER A 30 -6.51 -8.19 26.49
C SER A 30 -7.46 -7.59 25.45
N ILE A 31 -8.70 -8.07 25.36
CA ILE A 31 -9.71 -7.51 24.44
C ILE A 31 -10.07 -6.09 24.88
N ALA A 32 -10.37 -5.23 23.92
CA ALA A 32 -10.81 -3.86 24.15
C ALA A 32 -12.12 -3.81 24.94
N ASP A 33 -12.31 -2.73 25.70
CA ASP A 33 -13.55 -2.47 26.43
C ASP A 33 -14.51 -1.65 25.54
N TYR A 34 -15.73 -2.13 25.38
CA TYR A 34 -16.77 -1.49 24.56
C TYR A 34 -17.89 -0.89 25.39
N TYR A 35 -17.84 -1.04 26.71
CA TYR A 35 -18.89 -0.63 27.64
C TYR A 35 -18.33 -0.13 28.98
N GLY A 36 -19.11 0.70 29.63
CA GLY A 36 -18.87 1.12 31.00
C GLY A 36 -18.09 2.41 31.13
N ASP A 37 -17.82 2.79 32.37
CA ASP A 37 -17.10 4.01 32.71
C ASP A 37 -15.69 3.66 33.16
N ILE A 38 -14.69 4.33 32.61
CA ILE A 38 -13.28 4.15 32.93
C ILE A 38 -12.70 5.50 33.36
N THR A 39 -12.28 5.60 34.62
CA THR A 39 -11.51 6.77 35.09
C THR A 39 -10.06 6.60 34.69
N ILE A 40 -9.51 7.60 33.97
CA ILE A 40 -8.15 7.56 33.43
C ILE A 40 -7.50 8.94 33.47
N ALA A 41 -6.31 9.03 34.02
CA ALA A 41 -5.55 10.27 34.03
C ALA A 41 -5.17 10.73 32.62
N GLY A 42 -5.29 12.02 32.36
CA GLY A 42 -4.91 12.65 31.08
C GLY A 42 -6.09 13.12 30.23
N ILE A 43 -7.31 12.75 30.56
CA ILE A 43 -8.56 13.35 30.06
C ILE A 43 -8.95 14.52 30.98
N GLU A 44 -9.45 15.60 30.42
CA GLU A 44 -9.89 16.80 31.15
C GLU A 44 -11.40 16.87 31.34
N GLN A 45 -12.15 16.34 30.35
CA GLN A 45 -13.60 16.29 30.35
C GLN A 45 -14.07 14.87 30.00
N PRO A 46 -15.27 14.43 30.45
CA PRO A 46 -15.84 13.16 30.05
C PRO A 46 -15.95 13.02 28.51
N VAL A 47 -15.54 11.86 27.97
CA VAL A 47 -15.65 11.53 26.55
C VAL A 47 -16.51 10.29 26.38
N GLU A 48 -17.56 10.39 25.59
CA GLU A 48 -18.39 9.25 25.21
C GLU A 48 -17.86 8.60 23.91
N VAL A 49 -17.78 7.29 23.88
CA VAL A 49 -17.47 6.50 22.68
C VAL A 49 -18.60 5.51 22.44
N THR A 50 -19.32 5.71 21.35
CA THR A 50 -20.35 4.77 20.89
C THR A 50 -19.73 3.77 19.94
N PHE A 51 -20.16 2.50 20.00
CA PHE A 51 -19.76 1.44 19.09
C PHE A 51 -20.95 0.83 18.39
N ASP A 52 -20.83 0.53 17.11
CA ASP A 52 -21.80 -0.26 16.36
C ASP A 52 -21.54 -1.77 16.46
N GLU A 53 -22.33 -2.58 15.74
CA GLU A 53 -22.20 -4.05 15.71
C GLU A 53 -20.87 -4.55 15.11
N LYS A 54 -20.10 -3.71 14.45
CA LYS A 54 -18.79 -4.00 13.88
C LYS A 54 -17.64 -3.42 14.70
N GLY A 55 -17.94 -2.89 15.88
CA GLY A 55 -16.97 -2.26 16.76
C GLY A 55 -16.40 -0.96 16.19
N ILE A 56 -17.10 -0.29 15.27
CA ILE A 56 -16.71 1.02 14.76
C ILE A 56 -16.99 2.06 15.85
N PRO A 57 -15.95 2.76 16.36
CA PRO A 57 -16.15 3.81 17.35
C PRO A 57 -16.55 5.13 16.71
N GLN A 58 -17.42 5.88 17.42
CA GLN A 58 -17.57 7.31 17.21
C GLN A 58 -17.36 8.04 18.54
N ILE A 59 -16.39 8.95 18.55
CA ILE A 59 -15.89 9.65 19.72
C ILE A 59 -16.62 10.99 19.83
N TRP A 60 -17.21 11.29 21.00
CA TRP A 60 -17.93 12.52 21.32
C TRP A 60 -17.24 13.23 22.47
N ALA A 61 -16.54 14.33 22.20
CA ALA A 61 -15.74 15.08 23.17
C ALA A 61 -16.08 16.57 23.18
N GLU A 62 -15.79 17.26 24.29
CA GLU A 62 -15.90 18.72 24.38
C GLU A 62 -14.70 19.41 23.67
N THR A 63 -13.50 18.78 23.69
CA THR A 63 -12.28 19.35 23.13
C THR A 63 -11.62 18.43 22.11
N ASP A 64 -10.91 18.99 21.13
CA ASP A 64 -10.08 18.24 20.20
C ASP A 64 -8.99 17.46 20.96
N ARG A 65 -8.44 18.03 22.03
CA ARG A 65 -7.43 17.39 22.87
C ARG A 65 -7.91 16.05 23.44
N ASP A 66 -9.08 16.04 24.08
CA ASP A 66 -9.64 14.82 24.69
C ASP A 66 -10.14 13.85 23.63
N MET A 67 -10.61 14.32 22.49
CA MET A 67 -10.96 13.52 21.33
C MET A 67 -9.72 12.76 20.79
N TYR A 68 -8.59 13.44 20.58
CA TYR A 68 -7.36 12.78 20.11
C TYR A 68 -6.73 11.87 21.16
N PHE A 69 -6.80 12.21 22.44
CA PHE A 69 -6.44 11.29 23.52
C PHE A 69 -7.24 10.00 23.39
N THR A 70 -8.54 10.10 23.24
CA THR A 70 -9.44 8.95 23.14
C THR A 70 -9.16 8.14 21.87
N LEU A 71 -8.88 8.79 20.74
CA LEU A 71 -8.45 8.06 19.53
C LEU A 71 -7.15 7.29 19.76
N GLY A 72 -6.19 7.86 20.46
CA GLY A 72 -4.96 7.18 20.87
C GLY A 72 -5.22 5.95 21.73
N TRP A 73 -6.12 6.08 22.71
CA TRP A 73 -6.61 4.99 23.54
C TRP A 73 -7.22 3.85 22.71
N LEU A 74 -8.11 4.17 21.78
CA LEU A 74 -8.79 3.20 20.91
C LEU A 74 -7.82 2.52 19.94
N HIS A 75 -6.90 3.26 19.32
CA HIS A 75 -5.87 2.66 18.47
C HIS A 75 -4.99 1.68 19.26
N ALA A 76 -4.63 2.01 20.50
CA ALA A 76 -3.86 1.10 21.34
C ALA A 76 -4.70 -0.11 21.76
N SER A 77 -5.96 0.08 22.13
CA SER A 77 -6.84 -1.01 22.59
C SER A 77 -7.04 -2.09 21.52
N GLU A 78 -7.03 -1.70 20.25
CA GLU A 78 -7.33 -2.59 19.14
C GLU A 78 -6.09 -3.00 18.32
N ARG A 79 -5.06 -2.16 18.27
CA ARG A 79 -3.98 -2.28 17.28
C ARG A 79 -2.57 -2.10 17.84
N LEU A 80 -2.36 -2.15 19.17
CA LEU A 80 -1.07 -1.83 19.80
C LEU A 80 0.11 -2.60 19.19
N PHE A 81 -0.05 -3.89 18.93
CA PHE A 81 1.03 -4.68 18.34
C PHE A 81 1.35 -4.27 16.91
N GLN A 82 0.33 -3.98 16.08
CA GLN A 82 0.54 -3.43 14.73
C GLN A 82 1.29 -2.10 14.78
N MET A 83 0.91 -1.21 15.70
CA MET A 83 1.56 0.08 15.93
C MET A 83 3.03 -0.10 16.34
N GLU A 84 3.31 -1.03 17.26
CA GLU A 84 4.67 -1.36 17.69
C GLU A 84 5.52 -1.89 16.52
N LEU A 85 4.97 -2.75 15.67
CA LEU A 85 5.69 -3.25 14.48
C LEU A 85 6.02 -2.13 13.50
N VAL A 86 5.07 -1.24 13.19
CA VAL A 86 5.31 -0.10 12.29
C VAL A 86 6.36 0.83 12.87
N ARG A 87 6.30 1.14 14.16
CA ARG A 87 7.32 1.93 14.85
C ARG A 87 8.70 1.27 14.71
N ARG A 88 8.82 -0.04 14.94
CA ARG A 88 10.09 -0.77 14.78
C ARG A 88 10.60 -0.76 13.34
N VAL A 89 9.72 -0.79 12.34
CA VAL A 89 10.12 -0.57 10.94
C VAL A 89 10.74 0.81 10.78
N VAL A 90 10.09 1.86 11.26
CA VAL A 90 10.55 3.26 11.16
C VAL A 90 11.94 3.45 11.81
N TYR A 91 12.16 2.79 12.94
CA TYR A 91 13.44 2.85 13.67
C TYR A 91 14.50 1.87 13.15
N GLY A 92 14.15 0.91 12.28
CA GLY A 92 15.04 -0.18 11.85
C GLY A 92 15.44 -1.07 13.04
N GLU A 93 14.43 -1.64 13.72
CA GLU A 93 14.56 -2.45 14.96
C GLU A 93 13.80 -3.78 14.88
N LEU A 94 13.46 -4.24 13.67
CA LEU A 94 12.78 -5.52 13.51
C LEU A 94 13.69 -6.71 13.83
N ALA A 95 14.99 -6.63 13.53
CA ALA A 95 15.95 -7.70 13.79
C ALA A 95 16.16 -7.91 15.31
N GLU A 96 16.00 -6.88 16.14
CA GLU A 96 16.00 -7.00 17.60
C GLU A 96 14.85 -7.87 18.09
N LEU A 97 13.70 -7.80 17.43
CA LEU A 97 12.50 -8.55 17.77
C LEU A 97 12.46 -9.95 17.14
N LEU A 98 12.73 -10.03 15.84
CA LEU A 98 12.43 -11.21 15.02
C LEU A 98 13.67 -11.92 14.46
N GLY A 99 14.88 -11.40 14.75
CA GLY A 99 16.15 -12.04 14.41
C GLY A 99 16.80 -11.59 13.12
N ASP A 100 17.90 -12.25 12.78
CA ASP A 100 18.87 -11.83 11.76
C ASP A 100 18.30 -11.74 10.33
N SER A 101 17.25 -12.48 10.02
CA SER A 101 16.60 -12.44 8.69
C SER A 101 16.05 -11.05 8.33
N LEU A 102 15.81 -10.19 9.34
CA LEU A 102 15.28 -8.83 9.14
C LEU A 102 16.36 -7.74 9.19
N TYR A 103 17.64 -8.13 9.38
CA TYR A 103 18.75 -7.17 9.44
C TYR A 103 18.86 -6.29 8.19
N ALA A 104 18.65 -6.85 6.99
CA ALA A 104 18.73 -6.09 5.75
C ALA A 104 17.64 -5.00 5.66
N ILE A 105 16.44 -5.29 6.16
CA ILE A 105 15.35 -4.32 6.25
C ILE A 105 15.74 -3.19 7.21
N ASP A 106 16.21 -3.54 8.41
CA ASP A 106 16.64 -2.54 9.39
C ASP A 106 17.75 -1.66 8.86
N LEU A 107 18.73 -2.24 8.16
CA LEU A 107 19.81 -1.50 7.52
C LEU A 107 19.29 -0.49 6.49
N LYS A 108 18.32 -0.90 5.64
CA LYS A 108 17.66 -0.01 4.67
C LYS A 108 16.97 1.16 5.39
N GLN A 109 16.19 0.86 6.44
CA GLN A 109 15.47 1.88 7.22
C GLN A 109 16.42 2.86 7.92
N ARG A 110 17.51 2.36 8.50
CA ARG A 110 18.56 3.20 9.14
C ARG A 110 19.25 4.09 8.12
N ARG A 111 19.51 3.61 6.89
CA ARG A 111 20.09 4.42 5.81
C ARG A 111 19.14 5.56 5.41
N ILE A 112 17.87 5.29 5.12
CA ILE A 112 16.86 6.30 4.79
C ILE A 112 16.65 7.26 5.98
N GLY A 113 16.56 6.73 7.21
CA GLY A 113 16.62 7.48 8.45
C GLY A 113 15.34 8.21 8.83
N PHE A 114 14.18 7.58 8.72
CA PHE A 114 12.87 8.17 9.08
C PHE A 114 12.84 8.72 10.49
N ALA A 115 13.20 7.92 11.49
CA ALA A 115 13.24 8.34 12.89
C ALA A 115 14.21 9.51 13.12
N ARG A 116 15.39 9.47 12.48
CA ARG A 116 16.41 10.52 12.59
C ARG A 116 15.94 11.84 11.99
N ARG A 117 15.21 11.77 10.87
CA ARG A 117 14.60 12.94 10.21
C ARG A 117 13.44 13.50 11.03
N ALA A 118 12.58 12.64 11.56
CA ALA A 118 11.50 13.02 12.47
C ALA A 118 12.04 13.75 13.72
N GLN A 119 13.09 13.22 14.33
CA GLN A 119 13.72 13.86 15.49
C GLN A 119 14.29 15.25 15.17
N ARG A 120 14.86 15.42 13.96
CA ARG A 120 15.40 16.72 13.49
C ARG A 120 14.30 17.73 13.23
N ASP A 121 13.15 17.29 12.71
CA ASP A 121 12.02 18.16 12.33
C ASP A 121 11.05 18.47 13.48
N LEU A 122 11.09 17.69 14.55
CA LEU A 122 10.22 17.86 15.73
C LEU A 122 10.17 19.30 16.30
N PRO A 123 11.27 20.09 16.33
CA PRO A 123 11.23 21.48 16.78
C PRO A 123 10.39 22.42 15.90
N ASN A 124 10.15 22.05 14.63
CA ASN A 124 9.37 22.85 13.68
C ASN A 124 7.86 22.65 13.81
N LEU A 125 7.43 21.67 14.63
CA LEU A 125 6.03 21.39 14.83
C LEU A 125 5.36 22.55 15.59
N LYS A 126 4.26 23.06 15.05
CA LYS A 126 3.49 24.15 15.65
C LYS A 126 2.99 23.74 17.05
N PRO A 127 2.98 24.66 18.02
CA PRO A 127 2.59 24.34 19.41
C PRO A 127 1.20 23.70 19.52
N GLU A 128 0.20 24.23 18.80
CA GLU A 128 -1.16 23.70 18.77
C GLU A 128 -1.22 22.25 18.29
N HIS A 129 -0.53 21.92 17.22
CA HIS A 129 -0.48 20.56 16.67
C HIS A 129 0.35 19.61 17.56
N ARG A 130 1.39 20.15 18.22
CA ARG A 130 2.16 19.39 19.21
C ARG A 130 1.27 18.94 20.36
N THR A 131 0.42 19.84 20.91
CA THR A 131 -0.53 19.53 21.98
C THR A 131 -1.47 18.38 21.59
N LEU A 132 -2.01 18.40 20.37
CA LEU A 132 -2.89 17.33 19.88
C LEU A 132 -2.15 15.99 19.71
N LEU A 133 -0.92 16.01 19.19
CA LEU A 133 -0.10 14.81 19.11
C LEU A 133 0.34 14.27 20.46
N GLU A 134 0.66 15.13 21.42
CA GLU A 134 0.97 14.75 22.80
C GLU A 134 -0.25 14.10 23.47
N ALA A 135 -1.47 14.64 23.25
CA ALA A 135 -2.71 14.05 23.76
C ALA A 135 -2.95 12.65 23.15
N TYR A 136 -2.78 12.49 21.83
CA TYR A 136 -2.88 11.20 21.16
C TYR A 136 -1.87 10.18 21.72
N CYS A 137 -0.61 10.57 21.89
CA CYS A 137 0.43 9.72 22.49
C CYS A 137 0.10 9.35 23.94
N ALA A 138 -0.42 10.32 24.71
CA ALA A 138 -0.86 10.09 26.10
C ALA A 138 -1.97 9.05 26.17
N GLY A 139 -2.94 9.09 25.25
CA GLY A 139 -4.01 8.09 25.17
C GLY A 139 -3.49 6.67 24.90
N ILE A 140 -2.53 6.53 23.98
CA ILE A 140 -1.85 5.23 23.71
C ILE A 140 -1.17 4.72 24.99
N ASN A 141 -0.39 5.57 25.64
CA ASN A 141 0.37 5.21 26.83
C ASN A 141 -0.55 4.91 28.02
N ALA A 142 -1.65 5.65 28.15
CA ALA A 142 -2.65 5.44 29.19
C ALA A 142 -3.30 4.05 29.07
N TRP A 143 -3.70 3.64 27.85
CA TRP A 143 -4.24 2.29 27.63
C TRP A 143 -3.21 1.20 27.92
N ALA A 144 -1.98 1.36 27.44
CA ALA A 144 -0.90 0.39 27.68
C ALA A 144 -0.59 0.21 29.19
N GLY A 145 -0.76 1.27 29.99
CA GLY A 145 -0.63 1.22 31.44
C GLY A 145 -1.87 0.71 32.18
N TYR A 146 -3.05 0.89 31.61
CA TYR A 146 -4.32 0.48 32.19
C TYR A 146 -4.54 -1.04 32.10
N LYS A 147 -4.24 -1.65 30.95
CA LYS A 147 -4.49 -3.09 30.74
C LYS A 147 -3.48 -3.96 31.49
N SER A 148 -3.99 -4.84 32.35
CA SER A 148 -3.18 -5.83 33.08
C SER A 148 -2.68 -6.97 32.18
N VAL A 149 -3.39 -7.25 31.09
CA VAL A 149 -3.02 -8.25 30.08
C VAL A 149 -2.95 -7.58 28.71
N LEU A 150 -1.78 -7.61 28.11
CA LEU A 150 -1.53 -7.08 26.76
C LEU A 150 -1.94 -8.09 25.67
N PRO A 151 -2.11 -7.65 24.41
CA PRO A 151 -2.35 -8.55 23.27
C PRO A 151 -1.39 -9.74 23.23
N PRO A 152 -1.83 -10.91 22.76
CA PRO A 152 -1.08 -12.17 22.83
C PRO A 152 0.35 -12.10 22.30
N GLU A 153 0.59 -11.25 21.33
CA GLU A 153 1.89 -11.07 20.68
C GLU A 153 2.97 -10.56 21.65
N PHE A 154 2.60 -9.67 22.57
CA PHE A 154 3.53 -9.13 23.55
C PHE A 154 4.03 -10.23 24.50
N LEU A 155 3.13 -11.10 24.94
CA LEU A 155 3.48 -12.26 25.76
C LEU A 155 4.34 -13.27 25.01
N LEU A 156 3.95 -13.59 23.77
CA LEU A 156 4.61 -14.62 22.96
C LEU A 156 5.99 -14.20 22.46
N LEU A 157 6.22 -12.93 22.26
CA LEU A 157 7.50 -12.38 21.83
C LEU A 157 8.38 -11.92 23.00
N ASP A 158 7.84 -11.96 24.22
CA ASP A 158 8.51 -11.48 25.44
C ASP A 158 8.98 -10.03 25.32
N ILE A 159 8.04 -9.16 24.96
CA ILE A 159 8.28 -7.72 24.81
C ILE A 159 7.28 -6.89 25.61
N GLN A 160 7.71 -5.69 25.98
CA GLN A 160 6.84 -4.68 26.58
C GLN A 160 6.66 -3.51 25.60
N PRO A 161 5.48 -2.87 25.60
CA PRO A 161 5.30 -1.65 24.83
C PRO A 161 6.22 -0.56 25.38
N ARG A 162 6.92 0.14 24.49
CA ARG A 162 7.68 1.33 24.85
C ARG A 162 6.75 2.53 24.90
N GLU A 163 7.07 3.52 25.71
CA GLU A 163 6.39 4.82 25.72
C GLU A 163 6.26 5.38 24.28
N TRP A 164 5.05 5.77 23.89
CA TRP A 164 4.78 6.38 22.61
C TRP A 164 5.01 7.89 22.68
N LYS A 165 5.71 8.45 21.69
CA LYS A 165 6.12 9.86 21.66
C LYS A 165 5.74 10.51 20.35
N VAL A 166 5.61 11.83 20.34
CA VAL A 166 5.31 12.63 19.13
C VAL A 166 6.24 12.30 17.97
N VAL A 167 7.53 12.08 18.25
CA VAL A 167 8.51 11.71 17.22
C VAL A 167 8.17 10.37 16.52
N ASP A 168 7.47 9.46 17.19
CA ASP A 168 7.02 8.19 16.61
C ASP A 168 5.95 8.46 15.55
N CYS A 169 4.99 9.35 15.85
CA CYS A 169 3.97 9.78 14.89
C CYS A 169 4.60 10.46 13.67
N LEU A 170 5.53 11.39 13.88
CA LEU A 170 6.25 12.06 12.78
C LEU A 170 7.05 11.05 11.92
N GLY A 171 7.72 10.10 12.56
CA GLY A 171 8.47 9.06 11.86
C GLY A 171 7.56 8.14 11.03
N ILE A 172 6.38 7.78 11.57
CA ILE A 172 5.38 6.99 10.88
C ILE A 172 4.77 7.77 9.71
N ALA A 173 4.46 9.06 9.89
CA ALA A 173 3.95 9.90 8.81
C ALA A 173 4.91 9.94 7.62
N LEU A 174 6.21 10.17 7.87
CA LEU A 174 7.23 10.15 6.82
C LEU A 174 7.39 8.77 6.18
N TYR A 175 7.32 7.70 6.99
CA TYR A 175 7.37 6.33 6.48
C TYR A 175 6.15 6.01 5.61
N GLN A 176 4.94 6.44 5.98
CA GLN A 176 3.72 6.24 5.18
C GLN A 176 3.81 7.00 3.85
N THR A 177 4.35 8.20 3.86
CA THR A 177 4.64 8.97 2.64
C THR A 177 5.60 8.21 1.72
N TRP A 178 6.68 7.64 2.26
CA TRP A 178 7.61 6.78 1.52
C TRP A 178 6.92 5.49 1.01
N TYR A 179 6.11 4.88 1.85
CA TYR A 179 5.42 3.64 1.54
C TYR A 179 4.41 3.78 0.38
N ALA A 180 3.83 4.96 0.21
CA ALA A 180 2.93 5.26 -0.90
C ALA A 180 3.64 5.28 -2.27
N HIS A 181 4.98 5.39 -2.32
CA HIS A 181 5.72 5.35 -3.58
C HIS A 181 5.85 3.94 -4.12
N SER A 182 5.24 3.68 -5.27
CA SER A 182 5.33 2.39 -5.96
C SER A 182 6.63 2.21 -6.77
N LEU A 183 7.45 3.26 -6.93
CA LEU A 183 8.53 3.34 -7.91
C LEU A 183 9.95 3.17 -7.37
N ILE A 184 10.14 3.20 -6.06
CA ILE A 184 11.44 3.30 -5.40
C ILE A 184 12.48 2.27 -5.89
N ASP A 185 12.04 1.07 -6.23
CA ASP A 185 12.93 0.00 -6.68
C ASP A 185 12.86 -0.21 -8.20
N LYS A 186 11.82 0.32 -8.87
CA LYS A 186 11.58 0.08 -10.29
C LYS A 186 12.56 0.82 -11.21
N ASP A 187 13.00 2.00 -10.83
CA ASP A 187 13.96 2.77 -11.62
C ASP A 187 15.26 2.00 -11.85
N LEU A 188 15.82 1.45 -10.76
CA LEU A 188 17.04 0.66 -10.86
C LEU A 188 16.83 -0.66 -11.60
N GLU A 189 15.72 -1.36 -11.31
CA GLU A 189 15.37 -2.60 -12.02
C GLU A 189 15.20 -2.36 -13.52
N TYR A 190 14.52 -1.27 -13.88
CA TYR A 190 14.31 -0.89 -15.28
C TYR A 190 15.64 -0.48 -15.94
N GLY A 191 16.43 0.36 -15.30
CA GLY A 191 17.74 0.79 -15.79
C GLY A 191 18.70 -0.39 -16.03
N GLU A 192 18.71 -1.40 -15.15
CA GLU A 192 19.51 -2.63 -15.34
C GLU A 192 18.98 -3.50 -16.48
N LEU A 193 17.64 -3.65 -16.58
CA LEU A 193 17.02 -4.40 -17.63
C LEU A 193 17.38 -3.80 -18.99
N MET A 194 17.28 -2.47 -19.12
CA MET A 194 17.64 -1.75 -20.33
C MET A 194 19.14 -1.90 -20.65
N ALA A 195 20.03 -1.87 -19.65
CA ALA A 195 21.45 -2.10 -19.84
C ALA A 195 21.77 -3.53 -20.28
N THR A 196 20.99 -4.52 -19.82
CA THR A 196 21.16 -5.95 -20.18
C THR A 196 20.68 -6.23 -21.60
N LEU A 197 19.57 -5.63 -22.01
CA LEU A 197 18.99 -5.80 -23.34
C LEU A 197 19.77 -5.01 -24.43
N GLY A 198 20.53 -3.97 -24.01
CA GLY A 198 21.44 -3.23 -24.88
C GLY A 198 20.76 -2.58 -26.08
N ASP A 199 21.43 -2.66 -27.26
CA ASP A 199 20.95 -2.03 -28.50
C ASP A 199 19.63 -2.61 -29.03
N SER A 200 19.24 -3.79 -28.58
CA SER A 200 17.94 -4.39 -28.94
C SER A 200 16.74 -3.58 -28.47
N VAL A 201 16.93 -2.72 -27.49
CA VAL A 201 15.90 -1.93 -26.83
C VAL A 201 16.00 -0.45 -27.16
N THR A 202 16.92 -0.05 -28.07
CA THR A 202 17.13 1.36 -28.47
C THR A 202 15.92 1.95 -29.20
N GLY A 203 14.98 1.13 -29.67
CA GLY A 203 13.68 1.57 -30.17
C GLY A 203 12.72 2.09 -29.09
N LEU A 204 12.92 1.82 -27.80
CA LEU A 204 12.29 2.57 -26.70
C LEU A 204 12.85 3.98 -26.77
N LYS A 205 12.10 4.93 -27.34
CA LYS A 205 12.46 6.34 -27.44
C LYS A 205 12.67 6.94 -26.05
N LEU A 206 13.76 6.56 -25.41
CA LEU A 206 14.47 7.40 -24.48
C LEU A 206 15.36 8.28 -25.37
N GLN A 207 14.89 9.49 -25.63
CA GLN A 207 15.53 10.42 -26.54
C GLN A 207 16.91 10.83 -26.01
N HIS A 208 17.98 10.02 -26.21
CA HIS A 208 19.34 10.53 -26.24
C HIS A 208 20.28 9.60 -27.01
N LYS A 209 20.98 10.17 -27.99
CA LYS A 209 21.89 9.47 -28.91
C LYS A 209 23.32 9.24 -28.36
N ASP A 210 23.70 9.82 -27.21
CA ASP A 210 25.10 9.87 -26.75
C ASP A 210 25.29 9.15 -25.40
N TRP A 211 24.67 7.96 -25.24
CA TRP A 211 24.72 7.26 -23.97
C TRP A 211 25.48 5.93 -24.03
N SER A 212 26.54 5.85 -23.19
CA SER A 212 27.20 4.58 -22.81
C SER A 212 26.62 4.12 -21.48
N PRO A 213 25.98 2.93 -21.36
CA PRO A 213 25.34 2.51 -20.13
C PRO A 213 26.36 2.34 -19.01
N PRO A 214 26.19 3.00 -17.86
CA PRO A 214 26.90 2.61 -16.66
C PRO A 214 26.34 1.25 -16.24
N THR A 215 27.15 0.21 -16.26
CA THR A 215 26.81 -1.09 -15.70
C THR A 215 26.59 -0.93 -14.20
N VAL A 216 25.33 -0.96 -13.75
CA VAL A 216 25.00 -1.19 -12.35
C VAL A 216 25.23 -2.67 -12.11
N HIS A 217 26.34 -3.04 -11.48
CA HIS A 217 26.63 -4.43 -11.17
C HIS A 217 25.57 -5.05 -10.25
N ASP A 218 25.21 -6.31 -10.46
CA ASP A 218 24.36 -7.15 -9.58
C ASP A 218 24.68 -7.01 -8.08
N SER A 219 25.95 -6.70 -7.75
CA SER A 219 26.42 -6.46 -6.38
C SER A 219 25.76 -5.26 -5.71
N PHE A 220 25.39 -4.22 -6.47
CA PHE A 220 24.71 -3.05 -5.93
C PHE A 220 23.29 -3.38 -5.50
N LEU A 221 22.53 -4.07 -6.32
CA LEU A 221 21.17 -4.48 -5.99
C LEU A 221 21.12 -5.43 -4.80
N LYS A 222 22.06 -6.37 -4.72
CA LYS A 222 22.19 -7.27 -3.55
C LYS A 222 22.53 -6.52 -2.28
N THR A 223 23.30 -5.43 -2.36
CA THR A 223 23.67 -4.62 -1.21
C THR A 223 22.54 -3.67 -0.78
N ILE A 224 21.75 -3.16 -1.74
CA ILE A 224 20.64 -2.26 -1.47
C ILE A 224 19.41 -3.02 -1.00
N PHE A 225 19.08 -4.11 -1.68
CA PHE A 225 17.81 -4.79 -1.52
C PHE A 225 17.93 -6.11 -0.81
N GLY A 226 19.15 -6.54 -0.38
CA GLY A 226 19.34 -7.82 0.31
C GLY A 226 18.26 -8.84 -0.04
N HIS A 227 18.41 -10.10 0.03
CA HIS A 227 17.29 -11.02 -0.15
C HIS A 227 16.22 -10.67 0.89
N ASP A 228 15.27 -9.79 0.50
CA ASP A 228 14.13 -9.46 1.33
C ASP A 228 13.24 -10.71 1.41
N PRO A 229 13.24 -11.44 2.54
CA PRO A 229 12.33 -12.57 2.71
C PRO A 229 10.87 -12.13 2.75
N TYR A 230 10.65 -10.82 2.86
CA TYR A 230 9.39 -10.13 2.66
C TYR A 230 9.58 -9.14 1.52
N PRO A 231 9.30 -9.52 0.28
CA PRO A 231 9.24 -8.53 -0.78
C PRO A 231 8.15 -7.53 -0.41
N PHE A 232 8.55 -6.40 0.19
CA PHE A 232 7.73 -5.20 0.30
C PHE A 232 7.60 -4.55 -1.09
N ARG A 233 7.50 -5.36 -2.13
CA ARG A 233 7.07 -4.92 -3.44
C ARG A 233 5.59 -4.67 -3.32
N MET A 234 5.24 -3.45 -3.02
CA MET A 234 3.85 -3.07 -2.99
C MET A 234 3.49 -2.50 -4.35
N ASN A 235 2.75 -3.30 -5.09
CA ASN A 235 1.89 -2.74 -6.09
C ASN A 235 0.76 -2.06 -5.31
N HIS A 236 0.94 -0.78 -5.01
CA HIS A 236 -0.13 0.07 -4.55
C HIS A 236 -0.98 0.40 -5.75
N ALA A 237 -2.25 0.14 -5.63
CA ALA A 237 -3.23 0.56 -6.58
C ALA A 237 -4.44 1.08 -5.82
N SER A 238 -5.34 1.73 -6.50
CA SER A 238 -6.58 2.22 -5.91
C SER A 238 -7.53 2.60 -7.03
N ASN A 239 -8.81 2.68 -6.71
CA ASN A 239 -9.78 3.36 -7.55
C ASN A 239 -10.45 4.47 -6.74
N SER A 240 -10.77 5.57 -7.39
CA SER A 240 -11.68 6.58 -6.88
C SER A 240 -12.41 7.25 -8.03
N TRP A 241 -13.71 7.48 -7.86
CA TRP A 241 -14.50 8.25 -8.82
C TRP A 241 -15.54 9.08 -8.10
N VAL A 242 -15.86 10.21 -8.71
CA VAL A 242 -16.79 11.20 -8.19
C VAL A 242 -17.76 11.61 -9.29
N ILE A 243 -19.03 11.74 -8.97
CA ILE A 243 -20.11 12.07 -9.92
C ILE A 243 -20.79 13.36 -9.44
N ALA A 244 -20.99 14.30 -10.36
CA ALA A 244 -21.68 15.54 -10.11
C ALA A 244 -23.20 15.36 -10.04
N PRO A 245 -23.95 16.30 -9.42
CA PRO A 245 -25.39 16.21 -9.19
C PRO A 245 -26.21 15.93 -10.45
N GLU A 246 -25.84 16.51 -11.60
CA GLU A 246 -26.56 16.33 -12.88
C GLU A 246 -26.50 14.89 -13.43
N LYS A 247 -25.49 14.12 -13.02
CA LYS A 247 -25.35 12.70 -13.34
C LYS A 247 -25.72 11.76 -12.18
N SER A 248 -26.12 12.28 -11.05
CA SER A 248 -26.58 11.50 -9.92
C SER A 248 -28.08 11.26 -9.95
N ALA A 249 -28.53 10.09 -9.53
CA ALA A 249 -29.93 9.76 -9.37
C ALA A 249 -30.58 10.50 -8.18
N SER A 250 -29.81 10.78 -7.14
CA SER A 250 -30.24 11.52 -5.97
C SER A 250 -30.28 13.04 -6.19
N GLY A 251 -29.60 13.54 -7.25
CA GLY A 251 -29.44 14.97 -7.50
C GLY A 251 -28.39 15.65 -6.60
N ALA A 252 -27.60 14.88 -5.87
CA ALA A 252 -26.44 15.33 -5.09
C ALA A 252 -25.17 14.63 -5.57
N ALA A 253 -23.98 15.13 -5.23
CA ALA A 253 -22.74 14.49 -5.65
C ALA A 253 -22.57 13.10 -5.00
N LEU A 254 -21.97 12.16 -5.75
CA LEU A 254 -21.58 10.83 -5.26
C LEU A 254 -20.06 10.72 -5.23
N HIS A 255 -19.52 10.08 -4.18
CA HIS A 255 -18.08 9.83 -4.06
C HIS A 255 -17.80 8.38 -3.65
N ALA A 256 -17.01 7.66 -4.45
CA ALA A 256 -16.58 6.31 -4.15
C ALA A 256 -15.05 6.22 -4.10
N SER A 257 -14.54 5.40 -3.19
CA SER A 257 -13.12 5.08 -3.10
C SER A 257 -12.88 3.63 -2.71
N ASP A 258 -11.77 3.08 -3.22
CA ASP A 258 -11.40 1.69 -3.12
C ASP A 258 -9.86 1.55 -3.19
N PRO A 259 -9.12 1.83 -2.09
CA PRO A 259 -7.67 1.67 -2.05
C PRO A 259 -7.27 0.20 -2.01
N HIS A 260 -6.32 -0.19 -2.88
CA HIS A 260 -5.80 -1.55 -2.97
C HIS A 260 -4.45 -1.64 -2.27
N LEU A 261 -4.45 -2.29 -1.12
CA LEU A 261 -3.25 -2.53 -0.30
C LEU A 261 -3.06 -4.03 -0.07
N ARG A 262 -2.12 -4.39 0.79
CA ARG A 262 -1.86 -5.78 1.18
C ARG A 262 -3.06 -6.36 1.94
N ILE A 263 -3.69 -7.40 1.36
CA ILE A 263 -4.85 -8.10 1.93
C ILE A 263 -4.53 -9.51 2.43
N GLU A 264 -3.29 -9.96 2.26
CA GLU A 264 -2.82 -11.26 2.74
C GLU A 264 -2.31 -11.21 4.20
N ARG A 265 -2.50 -10.09 4.89
CA ARG A 265 -2.06 -9.89 6.28
C ARG A 265 -3.19 -9.37 7.13
N ILE A 266 -3.30 -9.92 8.33
CA ILE A 266 -4.23 -9.48 9.37
C ILE A 266 -3.42 -9.04 10.61
N PRO A 267 -3.77 -7.93 11.28
CA PRO A 267 -4.88 -7.03 10.97
C PRO A 267 -4.67 -6.24 9.67
N GLY A 268 -5.77 -5.68 9.13
CA GLY A 268 -5.73 -4.79 7.97
C GLY A 268 -5.06 -3.45 8.29
N PHE A 269 -4.82 -2.66 7.24
CA PHE A 269 -4.14 -1.36 7.38
C PHE A 269 -5.03 -0.32 8.08
N TRP A 270 -6.31 -0.27 7.72
CA TRP A 270 -7.24 0.76 8.12
C TRP A 270 -7.92 0.49 9.46
N TYR A 271 -8.24 1.57 10.17
CA TYR A 271 -9.12 1.60 11.33
C TYR A 271 -10.19 2.66 11.09
N ILE A 272 -11.47 2.27 11.12
CA ILE A 272 -12.59 3.17 10.86
C ILE A 272 -12.95 3.88 12.16
N ALA A 273 -13.14 5.21 12.14
CA ALA A 273 -13.54 5.97 13.30
C ALA A 273 -14.30 7.26 12.92
N GLY A 274 -15.26 7.65 13.74
CA GLY A 274 -15.85 8.99 13.75
C GLY A 274 -15.24 9.84 14.87
N LEU A 275 -14.89 11.09 14.56
CA LEU A 275 -14.27 12.05 15.46
C LEU A 275 -15.15 13.29 15.54
N HIS A 276 -15.71 13.55 16.70
CA HIS A 276 -16.65 14.67 16.93
C HIS A 276 -16.24 15.45 18.17
N SER A 277 -15.97 16.75 18.03
CA SER A 277 -15.69 17.65 19.14
C SER A 277 -16.54 18.91 19.09
N ALA A 278 -16.79 19.49 20.24
CA ALA A 278 -17.49 20.79 20.32
C ALA A 278 -16.62 21.94 19.79
N GLU A 279 -15.32 21.77 19.63
CA GLU A 279 -14.39 22.74 19.02
C GLU A 279 -14.45 22.76 17.48
N GLY A 280 -15.23 21.86 16.86
CA GLY A 280 -15.56 21.90 15.44
C GLY A 280 -14.95 20.80 14.58
N THR A 281 -14.18 19.87 15.15
CA THR A 281 -13.80 18.64 14.43
C THR A 281 -15.03 17.74 14.35
N ASP A 282 -15.39 17.35 13.12
CA ASP A 282 -16.58 16.53 12.86
C ASP A 282 -16.36 15.72 11.57
N VAL A 283 -15.76 14.53 11.68
CA VAL A 283 -15.26 13.74 10.55
C VAL A 283 -15.45 12.25 10.78
N LEU A 284 -15.80 11.52 9.71
CA LEU A 284 -15.92 10.05 9.68
C LEU A 284 -15.12 9.48 8.53
N GLY A 285 -14.37 8.41 8.80
CA GLY A 285 -13.62 7.72 7.75
C GLY A 285 -12.58 6.75 8.30
N VAL A 286 -11.50 6.56 7.54
CA VAL A 286 -10.42 5.65 7.90
C VAL A 286 -9.20 6.39 8.42
N THR A 287 -8.65 5.85 9.51
CA THR A 287 -7.38 6.26 10.11
C THR A 287 -6.31 5.17 9.90
N ALA A 288 -5.05 5.51 10.11
CA ALA A 288 -3.96 4.53 10.19
C ALA A 288 -3.43 4.48 11.63
N PRO A 289 -3.55 3.34 12.35
CA PRO A 289 -3.08 3.23 13.73
C PRO A 289 -1.62 3.65 13.89
N GLY A 290 -1.38 4.62 14.77
CA GLY A 290 -0.10 5.33 14.93
C GLY A 290 -0.12 6.77 14.41
N LEU A 291 -1.20 7.17 13.70
CA LEU A 291 -1.48 8.53 13.24
C LEU A 291 -2.90 8.96 13.64
N PRO A 292 -3.10 10.19 14.12
CA PRO A 292 -4.41 10.63 14.66
C PRO A 292 -5.37 11.17 13.58
N GLN A 293 -5.07 11.05 12.28
CA GLN A 293 -5.86 11.67 11.23
C GLN A 293 -6.80 10.69 10.53
N VAL A 294 -8.00 11.17 10.16
CA VAL A 294 -8.83 10.53 9.14
C VAL A 294 -8.23 10.85 7.77
N LEU A 295 -7.71 9.83 7.10
CA LEU A 295 -6.97 9.97 5.85
C LEU A 295 -7.87 9.98 4.61
N MET A 296 -9.00 9.28 4.67
CA MET A 296 -10.05 9.27 3.65
C MET A 296 -11.40 9.13 4.33
N GLY A 297 -12.39 9.86 3.84
CA GLY A 297 -13.72 9.91 4.41
C GLY A 297 -14.41 11.22 4.11
N HIS A 298 -15.21 11.73 5.06
CA HIS A 298 -15.92 13.00 4.92
C HIS A 298 -16.07 13.72 6.26
N ASN A 299 -16.19 15.05 6.20
CA ASN A 299 -16.75 15.88 7.25
C ASN A 299 -18.18 16.33 6.83
N ARG A 300 -18.76 17.36 7.45
CA ARG A 300 -20.09 17.86 7.06
C ARG A 300 -20.13 18.57 5.70
N SER A 301 -18.98 19.00 5.20
CA SER A 301 -18.89 19.90 4.05
C SER A 301 -18.25 19.23 2.84
N ILE A 302 -17.19 18.42 3.04
CA ILE A 302 -16.41 17.79 1.98
C ILE A 302 -16.20 16.32 2.23
N ALA A 303 -16.05 15.56 1.13
CA ALA A 303 -15.52 14.21 1.13
C ALA A 303 -14.23 14.16 0.32
N TYR A 304 -13.30 13.32 0.75
CA TYR A 304 -11.98 13.22 0.16
C TYR A 304 -11.44 11.80 0.22
N ALA A 305 -10.76 11.45 -0.86
CA ALA A 305 -10.06 10.19 -0.99
C ALA A 305 -8.83 10.36 -1.86
N PHE A 306 -7.99 9.33 -1.92
CA PHE A 306 -6.85 9.36 -2.82
C PHE A 306 -6.54 8.01 -3.45
N THR A 307 -5.87 8.08 -4.59
CA THR A 307 -5.21 6.94 -5.24
C THR A 307 -3.72 7.25 -5.38
N VAL A 308 -2.86 6.24 -5.43
CA VAL A 308 -1.43 6.48 -5.72
C VAL A 308 -1.29 7.08 -7.12
N ALA A 309 -0.50 8.15 -7.24
CA ALA A 309 -0.30 8.85 -8.51
C ALA A 309 0.72 8.17 -9.41
N SER A 310 1.65 7.43 -8.82
CA SER A 310 2.72 6.71 -9.53
C SER A 310 3.62 7.62 -10.37
N ILE A 311 3.81 8.88 -9.96
CA ILE A 311 4.77 9.78 -10.60
C ILE A 311 6.17 9.56 -10.03
N ASP A 312 7.16 9.90 -10.83
CA ASP A 312 8.56 9.76 -10.43
C ASP A 312 9.06 10.98 -9.66
N VAL A 313 9.25 10.81 -8.36
CA VAL A 313 9.77 11.80 -7.41
C VAL A 313 11.07 11.34 -6.76
N ILE A 314 11.78 10.45 -7.42
CA ILE A 314 13.03 9.84 -6.97
C ILE A 314 14.07 9.93 -8.08
N ASP A 315 15.35 10.15 -7.72
CA ASP A 315 16.48 9.96 -8.61
C ASP A 315 17.63 9.25 -7.90
N TYR A 316 18.38 8.50 -8.66
CA TYR A 316 19.62 7.89 -8.20
C TYR A 316 20.83 8.58 -8.83
N TYR A 317 21.91 8.74 -8.05
CA TYR A 317 23.17 9.30 -8.50
C TYR A 317 24.31 8.32 -8.21
N ARG A 318 25.16 8.11 -9.22
CA ARG A 318 26.41 7.41 -9.06
C ARG A 318 27.50 8.46 -8.84
N GLU A 319 28.08 8.47 -7.65
CA GLU A 319 29.12 9.41 -7.25
C GLU A 319 30.45 8.68 -7.15
N GLN A 320 31.45 9.09 -7.94
CA GLN A 320 32.79 8.49 -7.96
C GLN A 320 33.51 8.78 -6.66
N CYS A 321 34.06 7.74 -6.03
CA CYS A 321 34.88 7.90 -4.83
C CYS A 321 36.29 8.41 -5.19
N HIS A 322 36.90 9.14 -4.25
CA HIS A 322 38.32 9.50 -4.38
C HIS A 322 39.17 8.22 -4.33
N PRO A 323 40.16 8.04 -5.21
CA PRO A 323 40.94 6.81 -5.30
C PRO A 323 41.62 6.37 -4.00
N GLU A 324 42.04 7.33 -3.17
CA GLU A 324 42.75 7.07 -1.91
C GLU A 324 41.85 7.20 -0.67
N ASP A 325 40.66 7.80 -0.79
CA ASP A 325 39.72 7.98 0.33
C ASP A 325 38.25 7.75 -0.11
N SER A 326 37.79 6.55 0.06
CA SER A 326 36.41 6.17 -0.30
C SER A 326 35.30 6.92 0.46
N MET A 327 35.66 7.76 1.45
CA MET A 327 34.70 8.63 2.16
C MET A 327 34.60 10.02 1.55
N GLN A 328 35.26 10.30 0.41
CA GLN A 328 35.08 11.48 -0.41
C GLN A 328 34.48 11.09 -1.77
N VAL A 329 33.58 11.91 -2.29
CA VAL A 329 32.95 11.73 -3.60
C VAL A 329 33.16 12.93 -4.50
N LEU A 330 33.26 12.65 -5.80
CA LEU A 330 33.43 13.69 -6.83
C LEU A 330 32.09 14.44 -7.01
N THR A 331 32.18 15.77 -6.92
CA THR A 331 31.08 16.70 -7.21
C THR A 331 31.52 17.66 -8.32
N ALA A 332 30.62 18.48 -8.84
CA ALA A 332 30.97 19.54 -9.80
C ALA A 332 32.04 20.51 -9.28
N GLY A 333 32.19 20.64 -7.96
CA GLY A 333 33.21 21.50 -7.30
C GLY A 333 34.43 20.73 -6.77
N GLY A 334 34.68 19.49 -7.26
CA GLY A 334 35.78 18.64 -6.79
C GLY A 334 35.30 17.65 -5.69
N TYR A 335 36.25 16.96 -5.07
CA TYR A 335 35.96 15.96 -4.05
C TYR A 335 35.44 16.61 -2.77
N ARG A 336 34.35 15.99 -2.23
CA ARG A 336 33.71 16.41 -0.99
C ARG A 336 33.54 15.21 -0.05
N PRO A 337 33.74 15.39 1.28
CA PRO A 337 33.55 14.30 2.24
C PRO A 337 32.09 13.94 2.36
N LEU A 338 31.81 12.63 2.46
CA LEU A 338 30.51 12.12 2.87
C LEU A 338 30.27 12.42 4.36
N ARG A 339 29.09 12.91 4.68
CA ARG A 339 28.65 13.02 6.06
C ARG A 339 28.43 11.62 6.62
N GLN A 340 29.14 11.26 7.70
CA GLN A 340 29.09 9.97 8.32
C GLN A 340 28.26 10.00 9.61
N ILE A 341 27.36 9.04 9.76
CA ILE A 341 26.51 8.86 10.94
C ILE A 341 26.74 7.44 11.43
N ARG A 342 27.37 7.29 12.60
CA ARG A 342 27.57 6.00 13.26
C ARG A 342 26.30 5.56 13.95
N ASP A 343 25.93 4.31 13.80
CA ASP A 343 24.74 3.73 14.39
C ASP A 343 24.95 2.23 14.67
N THR A 344 24.01 1.61 15.36
CA THR A 344 24.10 0.20 15.75
C THR A 344 22.74 -0.49 15.57
N ILE A 345 22.74 -1.61 14.88
CA ILE A 345 21.56 -2.48 14.73
C ILE A 345 21.71 -3.65 15.72
N ARG A 346 20.74 -3.77 16.63
CA ARG A 346 20.61 -4.90 17.52
C ARG A 346 19.95 -6.06 16.79
N VAL A 347 20.40 -7.28 17.12
CA VAL A 347 19.87 -8.51 16.48
C VAL A 347 19.60 -9.54 17.57
N ARG A 348 18.36 -10.04 17.65
CA ARG A 348 17.96 -11.03 18.65
C ARG A 348 18.89 -12.24 18.60
N GLY A 349 19.47 -12.58 19.77
CA GLY A 349 20.37 -13.71 19.91
C GLY A 349 21.78 -13.56 19.29
N LYS A 350 22.15 -12.36 18.85
CA LYS A 350 23.47 -12.06 18.28
C LYS A 350 24.07 -10.78 18.88
N ALA A 351 25.38 -10.59 18.69
CA ALA A 351 26.03 -9.34 19.01
C ALA A 351 25.48 -8.19 18.14
N PRO A 352 25.31 -6.98 18.71
CA PRO A 352 24.95 -5.79 17.95
C PRO A 352 25.96 -5.52 16.83
N ARG A 353 25.48 -5.02 15.69
CA ARG A 353 26.32 -4.69 14.52
C ARG A 353 26.44 -3.19 14.35
N ALA A 354 27.67 -2.68 14.47
CA ALA A 354 27.96 -1.27 14.14
C ALA A 354 27.79 -1.07 12.63
N ILE A 355 27.16 0.06 12.27
CA ILE A 355 26.99 0.50 10.89
C ILE A 355 27.40 1.96 10.74
N THR A 356 27.78 2.36 9.54
CA THR A 356 27.96 3.78 9.18
C THR A 356 27.01 4.13 8.05
N VAL A 357 26.09 5.04 8.32
CA VAL A 357 25.23 5.65 7.30
C VAL A 357 25.96 6.85 6.72
N CYS A 358 25.97 6.96 5.40
CA CYS A 358 26.59 8.05 4.69
C CYS A 358 25.55 8.90 3.95
N GLU A 359 25.74 10.21 3.92
CA GLU A 359 24.95 11.17 3.14
C GLU A 359 25.90 12.03 2.31
N SER A 360 25.56 12.31 1.05
CA SER A 360 26.22 13.27 0.17
C SER A 360 25.34 14.51 -0.02
N GLU A 361 25.80 15.47 -0.83
CA GLU A 361 24.97 16.60 -1.27
C GLU A 361 23.79 16.18 -2.14
N ARG A 362 23.86 14.98 -2.76
CA ARG A 362 22.80 14.43 -3.60
C ARG A 362 21.71 13.72 -2.78
N GLY A 363 22.05 13.18 -1.62
CA GLY A 363 21.09 12.48 -0.77
C GLY A 363 21.73 11.40 0.10
N VAL A 364 21.03 10.30 0.29
CA VAL A 364 21.44 9.17 1.15
C VAL A 364 22.16 8.11 0.34
N VAL A 365 23.34 7.69 0.81
CA VAL A 365 24.08 6.56 0.20
C VAL A 365 23.34 5.27 0.53
N VAL A 366 22.81 4.62 -0.51
CA VAL A 366 22.06 3.36 -0.40
C VAL A 366 22.89 2.15 -0.84
N GLY A 367 23.90 2.34 -1.68
CA GLY A 367 24.80 1.30 -2.16
C GLY A 367 26.23 1.80 -2.33
N ARG A 368 27.18 0.86 -2.44
CA ARG A 368 28.60 1.15 -2.64
C ARG A 368 29.29 -0.01 -3.37
N ASP A 369 30.16 0.33 -4.33
CA ASP A 369 31.15 -0.58 -4.89
C ASP A 369 32.58 -0.10 -4.54
N SER A 370 33.60 -0.67 -5.21
CA SER A 370 35.00 -0.32 -4.99
C SER A 370 35.39 1.11 -5.44
N ALA A 371 34.64 1.68 -6.40
CA ALA A 371 34.98 2.93 -7.06
C ALA A 371 33.93 4.03 -6.87
N SER A 372 32.71 3.67 -6.47
CA SER A 372 31.61 4.65 -6.41
C SER A 372 30.61 4.33 -5.30
N VAL A 373 29.78 5.32 -4.97
CA VAL A 373 28.57 5.15 -4.16
C VAL A 373 27.33 5.41 -5.00
N LEU A 374 26.26 4.72 -4.68
CA LEU A 374 24.93 4.98 -5.21
C LEU A 374 24.13 5.77 -4.18
N THR A 375 23.69 6.95 -4.57
CA THR A 375 22.97 7.89 -3.69
C THR A 375 21.55 8.05 -4.17
N LEU A 376 20.62 8.01 -3.22
CA LEU A 376 19.18 8.19 -3.42
C LEU A 376 18.79 9.64 -3.08
N LYS A 377 18.17 10.31 -4.02
CA LYS A 377 17.39 11.55 -3.83
C LYS A 377 15.92 11.24 -3.89
N TRP A 378 15.17 11.62 -2.87
CA TRP A 378 13.71 11.50 -2.81
C TRP A 378 13.11 12.84 -2.41
N ALA A 379 12.03 13.27 -3.08
CA ALA A 379 11.37 14.54 -2.80
C ALA A 379 10.98 14.69 -1.32
N GLY A 380 10.58 13.60 -0.64
CA GLY A 380 10.26 13.63 0.79
C GLY A 380 11.40 14.05 1.72
N PHE A 381 12.63 14.12 1.23
CA PHE A 381 13.74 14.67 2.02
C PHE A 381 13.76 16.21 2.07
N ASP A 382 13.06 16.86 1.15
CA ASP A 382 13.06 18.32 1.01
C ASP A 382 11.85 18.99 1.71
N PHE A 383 10.88 18.22 2.19
CA PHE A 383 9.67 18.72 2.86
C PHE A 383 9.70 18.49 4.37
N SER A 384 9.11 19.43 5.12
CA SER A 384 8.95 19.32 6.57
C SER A 384 7.89 18.29 6.92
N ILE A 385 8.21 17.36 7.80
CA ILE A 385 7.26 16.38 8.35
C ILE A 385 6.23 17.10 9.21
N SER A 386 6.64 18.17 9.89
CA SER A 386 5.75 19.01 10.70
C SER A 386 4.70 19.74 9.87
N ASP A 387 5.02 20.11 8.62
CA ASP A 387 4.05 20.69 7.67
C ASP A 387 3.07 19.62 7.19
N ILE A 388 3.52 18.38 6.96
CA ILE A 388 2.65 17.24 6.64
C ILE A 388 1.60 17.05 7.76
N MET A 389 2.04 17.02 9.00
CA MET A 389 1.13 16.87 10.15
C MET A 389 0.18 18.06 10.30
N SER A 390 0.66 19.27 10.05
CA SER A 390 -0.16 20.49 10.07
C SER A 390 -1.24 20.48 8.99
N GLY A 391 -0.92 20.03 7.79
CA GLY A 391 -1.88 19.81 6.71
C GLY A 391 -2.95 18.78 7.10
N ALA A 392 -2.54 17.68 7.72
CA ALA A 392 -3.41 16.61 8.13
C ALA A 392 -4.46 17.06 9.18
N PHE A 393 -4.09 17.86 10.17
CA PHE A 393 -5.07 18.43 11.13
C PHE A 393 -6.02 19.43 10.47
N ARG A 394 -5.53 20.28 9.55
CA ARG A 394 -6.37 21.22 8.81
C ARG A 394 -7.45 20.54 7.98
N PHE A 395 -7.17 19.33 7.50
CA PHE A 395 -8.08 18.57 6.63
C PHE A 395 -9.47 18.36 7.22
N HIS A 396 -9.56 18.16 8.53
CA HIS A 396 -10.83 17.92 9.20
C HIS A 396 -11.77 19.14 9.24
N GLN A 397 -11.24 20.34 8.98
CA GLN A 397 -11.97 21.62 9.05
C GLN A 397 -12.22 22.25 7.67
N LEU A 398 -11.83 21.58 6.58
CA LEU A 398 -12.01 22.11 5.22
C LEU A 398 -13.47 22.09 4.80
N ASP A 399 -13.88 23.12 4.04
CA ASP A 399 -15.25 23.25 3.55
C ASP A 399 -15.34 23.60 2.05
N ASN A 400 -14.22 23.82 1.35
CA ASN A 400 -14.20 24.21 -0.05
C ASN A 400 -12.95 23.67 -0.80
N PHE A 401 -13.04 23.68 -2.14
CA PHE A 401 -12.00 23.15 -3.01
C PHE A 401 -10.70 23.96 -3.02
N ALA A 402 -10.77 25.28 -2.86
CA ALA A 402 -9.58 26.12 -2.91
C ALA A 402 -8.66 25.84 -1.71
N ASP A 403 -9.22 25.81 -0.49
CA ASP A 403 -8.51 25.45 0.72
C ASP A 403 -8.05 23.99 0.72
N PHE A 404 -8.87 23.09 0.14
CA PHE A 404 -8.49 21.71 -0.09
C PHE A 404 -7.22 21.61 -0.94
N ARG A 405 -7.16 22.28 -2.10
CA ARG A 405 -5.99 22.31 -2.99
C ARG A 405 -4.73 22.79 -2.26
N GLU A 406 -4.83 23.90 -1.53
CA GLU A 406 -3.69 24.41 -0.76
C GLU A 406 -3.22 23.40 0.30
N THR A 407 -4.18 22.74 0.97
CA THR A 407 -3.86 21.81 2.07
C THR A 407 -3.21 20.55 1.58
N VAL A 408 -3.70 19.92 0.50
CA VAL A 408 -3.13 18.64 0.01
C VAL A 408 -1.70 18.78 -0.50
N THR A 409 -1.27 19.96 -0.94
CA THR A 409 0.11 20.21 -1.32
C THR A 409 1.07 20.29 -0.13
N ARG A 410 0.55 20.52 1.08
CA ARG A 410 1.33 20.49 2.33
C ARG A 410 1.68 19.08 2.77
N PHE A 411 0.99 18.04 2.27
CA PHE A 411 1.38 16.65 2.49
C PHE A 411 2.72 16.27 1.84
N GLY A 412 3.36 17.25 1.20
CA GLY A 412 4.73 17.19 0.73
C GLY A 412 4.93 16.08 -0.29
N ALA A 413 5.67 15.05 0.09
CA ALA A 413 6.06 14.00 -0.83
C ALA A 413 5.04 12.86 -0.96
N LEU A 414 3.82 13.03 -0.53
CA LEU A 414 2.78 12.00 -0.69
C LEU A 414 2.37 11.91 -2.17
N ASP A 415 2.79 10.83 -2.83
CA ASP A 415 2.56 10.58 -4.27
C ASP A 415 1.15 10.07 -4.53
N VAL A 416 0.15 10.97 -4.46
CA VAL A 416 -1.26 10.62 -4.60
C VAL A 416 -2.06 11.58 -5.47
N ASN A 417 -3.10 11.03 -6.09
CA ASN A 417 -4.18 11.72 -6.77
C ASN A 417 -5.32 11.91 -5.77
N TRP A 418 -5.59 13.13 -5.35
CA TRP A 418 -6.71 13.44 -4.48
C TRP A 418 -7.99 13.62 -5.28
N THR A 419 -9.07 13.01 -4.82
CA THR A 419 -10.45 13.24 -5.30
C THR A 419 -11.24 13.96 -4.22
N TYR A 420 -12.15 14.83 -4.65
CA TYR A 420 -12.92 15.75 -3.83
C TYR A 420 -14.38 15.79 -4.27
N SER A 421 -15.29 15.86 -3.32
CA SER A 421 -16.66 16.28 -3.51
C SER A 421 -17.15 17.10 -2.33
N ASP A 422 -18.17 17.95 -2.52
CA ASP A 422 -18.75 18.71 -1.44
C ASP A 422 -20.29 18.69 -1.43
N ILE A 423 -20.85 19.08 -0.30
CA ILE A 423 -22.31 19.15 -0.09
C ILE A 423 -23.01 20.14 -1.04
N ARG A 424 -22.26 21.08 -1.66
CA ARG A 424 -22.78 22.03 -2.65
C ARG A 424 -22.86 21.43 -4.04
N GLY A 425 -22.41 20.18 -4.21
CA GLY A 425 -22.41 19.44 -5.46
C GLY A 425 -21.16 19.61 -6.31
N ASN A 426 -20.13 20.31 -5.83
CA ASN A 426 -18.88 20.42 -6.57
C ASN A 426 -18.09 19.12 -6.49
N ILE A 427 -17.38 18.81 -7.58
CA ILE A 427 -16.44 17.69 -7.68
C ILE A 427 -15.07 18.19 -8.12
N GLY A 428 -14.00 17.54 -7.66
CA GLY A 428 -12.65 18.01 -7.96
C GLY A 428 -11.58 16.93 -7.88
N TYR A 429 -10.45 17.24 -8.48
CA TYR A 429 -9.21 16.46 -8.45
C TYR A 429 -8.02 17.39 -8.24
N GLN A 430 -7.04 16.96 -7.46
CA GLN A 430 -5.75 17.62 -7.29
C GLN A 430 -4.63 16.59 -7.18
N LEU A 431 -3.57 16.76 -7.98
CA LEU A 431 -2.33 16.02 -7.76
C LEU A 431 -1.65 16.53 -6.48
N GLY A 432 -1.44 15.64 -5.51
CA GLY A 432 -0.80 15.99 -4.22
C GLY A 432 0.72 15.90 -4.24
N ALA A 433 1.30 15.16 -5.19
CA ALA A 433 2.73 14.94 -5.24
C ALA A 433 3.51 16.20 -5.69
N PRO A 434 4.68 16.49 -5.07
CA PRO A 434 5.58 17.51 -5.56
C PRO A 434 6.24 17.03 -6.86
N ILE A 435 6.22 17.84 -7.90
CA ILE A 435 6.78 17.50 -9.20
C ILE A 435 8.16 18.15 -9.31
N PRO A 436 9.28 17.38 -9.30
CA PRO A 436 10.61 17.94 -9.45
C PRO A 436 10.83 18.58 -10.82
N ARG A 437 11.40 19.76 -10.86
CA ARG A 437 11.87 20.38 -12.12
C ARG A 437 13.21 19.79 -12.50
N ARG A 438 13.20 18.93 -13.52
CA ARG A 438 14.39 18.27 -14.06
C ARG A 438 14.75 18.83 -15.43
N SER A 439 16.04 18.84 -15.74
CA SER A 439 16.55 19.21 -17.08
C SER A 439 16.55 18.03 -18.07
N TYR A 440 16.08 16.85 -17.65
CA TYR A 440 16.06 15.59 -18.41
C TYR A 440 14.71 14.91 -18.27
N ALA A 441 14.33 14.17 -19.31
CA ALA A 441 13.07 13.43 -19.34
C ALA A 441 13.25 11.94 -18.95
N ASP A 442 14.44 11.37 -19.15
CA ASP A 442 14.77 10.00 -18.77
C ASP A 442 15.16 9.97 -17.28
N THR A 443 14.26 9.53 -16.42
CA THR A 443 14.43 9.52 -14.97
C THR A 443 14.80 8.14 -14.42
N TYR A 444 14.74 7.09 -15.25
CA TYR A 444 14.90 5.69 -14.84
C TYR A 444 16.36 5.21 -14.77
N ARG A 445 17.34 6.12 -14.65
CA ARG A 445 18.76 5.78 -14.63
C ARG A 445 19.51 6.55 -13.57
N ALA A 446 20.50 5.88 -12.95
CA ALA A 446 21.44 6.58 -12.09
C ALA A 446 22.24 7.60 -12.89
N ARG A 447 22.27 8.84 -12.42
CA ARG A 447 22.99 9.97 -13.01
C ARG A 447 24.41 10.09 -12.45
N ALA A 448 25.32 10.71 -13.19
CA ALA A 448 26.64 11.05 -12.68
C ALA A 448 26.51 12.10 -11.56
N GLY A 449 27.12 11.84 -10.41
CA GLY A 449 27.01 12.73 -9.25
C GLY A 449 27.67 14.10 -9.45
N GLU A 450 28.77 14.16 -10.24
CA GLU A 450 29.50 15.36 -10.59
C GLU A 450 28.78 16.26 -11.62
N ASP A 451 27.80 15.72 -12.36
CA ASP A 451 27.05 16.48 -13.35
C ASP A 451 26.07 17.44 -12.69
N SER A 452 26.40 18.72 -12.66
CA SER A 452 25.57 19.77 -12.07
C SER A 452 24.23 19.96 -12.81
N THR A 453 24.16 19.61 -14.10
CA THR A 453 22.94 19.77 -14.92
C THR A 453 21.85 18.82 -14.51
N THR A 454 22.18 17.73 -13.82
CA THR A 454 21.23 16.73 -13.31
C THR A 454 20.63 17.07 -11.94
N ARG A 455 20.97 18.23 -11.36
CA ARG A 455 20.35 18.70 -10.11
C ARG A 455 18.91 19.12 -10.36
N TRP A 456 18.01 18.77 -9.42
CA TRP A 456 16.66 19.32 -9.40
C TRP A 456 16.70 20.83 -9.22
N GLN A 457 15.91 21.54 -10.02
CA GLN A 457 15.80 23.01 -10.01
C GLN A 457 14.60 23.48 -9.17
N GLY A 458 14.28 22.75 -8.10
CA GLY A 458 13.10 22.94 -7.28
C GLY A 458 11.90 22.11 -7.76
N TYR A 459 10.69 22.59 -7.45
CA TYR A 459 9.42 21.95 -7.76
C TYR A 459 8.51 22.87 -8.53
N TYR A 460 7.57 22.31 -9.29
CA TYR A 460 6.49 23.10 -9.89
C TYR A 460 5.57 23.62 -8.79
N PRO A 461 5.16 24.92 -8.85
CA PRO A 461 4.25 25.49 -7.86
C PRO A 461 2.82 24.94 -8.03
N LEU A 462 1.98 25.12 -7.01
CA LEU A 462 0.60 24.62 -7.00
C LEU A 462 -0.22 25.02 -8.24
N GLU A 463 -0.03 26.25 -8.70
CA GLU A 463 -0.76 26.82 -9.84
C GLU A 463 -0.45 26.10 -11.17
N GLU A 464 0.72 25.48 -11.24
CA GLU A 464 1.19 24.74 -12.41
C GLU A 464 0.93 23.22 -12.28
N THR A 465 0.44 22.72 -11.13
CA THR A 465 0.18 21.29 -10.94
C THR A 465 -1.18 20.86 -11.52
N PRO A 466 -1.31 19.61 -12.03
CA PRO A 466 -2.56 19.13 -12.58
C PRO A 466 -3.71 19.15 -11.57
N TYR A 467 -4.85 19.73 -11.97
CA TYR A 467 -6.10 19.68 -11.22
C TYR A 467 -7.33 19.72 -12.14
N LEU A 468 -8.47 19.30 -11.62
CA LEU A 468 -9.79 19.46 -12.25
C LEU A 468 -10.77 20.02 -11.22
N TYR A 469 -11.70 20.83 -11.67
CA TYR A 469 -12.80 21.32 -10.85
C TYR A 469 -14.06 21.45 -11.71
N ASN A 470 -15.12 20.75 -11.35
CA ASN A 470 -16.40 20.68 -12.06
C ASN A 470 -16.24 20.45 -13.57
N PRO A 471 -15.65 19.31 -14.00
CA PRO A 471 -15.47 19.02 -15.41
C PRO A 471 -16.82 18.87 -16.13
N GLN A 472 -16.88 19.23 -17.43
CA GLN A 472 -18.10 19.20 -18.23
C GLN A 472 -18.72 17.81 -18.35
N GLU A 473 -17.91 16.77 -18.26
CA GLU A 473 -18.33 15.38 -18.26
C GLU A 473 -19.26 15.03 -17.09
N GLY A 474 -19.25 15.85 -16.02
CA GLY A 474 -20.04 15.64 -14.82
C GLY A 474 -19.53 14.45 -13.97
N TRP A 475 -18.29 14.01 -14.20
CA TRP A 475 -17.60 12.99 -13.40
C TRP A 475 -16.09 13.08 -13.57
N LEU A 476 -15.38 12.50 -12.64
CA LEU A 476 -13.94 12.26 -12.73
C LEU A 476 -13.60 10.90 -12.10
N ALA A 477 -12.52 10.29 -12.55
CA ALA A 477 -12.02 9.03 -12.02
C ALA A 477 -10.49 8.98 -12.00
N SER A 478 -9.94 8.29 -11.03
CA SER A 478 -8.52 7.96 -10.94
C SER A 478 -8.36 6.49 -10.55
N CYS A 479 -7.63 5.74 -11.38
CA CYS A 479 -7.32 4.33 -11.20
C CYS A 479 -5.81 4.07 -11.33
N ASN A 480 -4.96 5.00 -10.87
CA ASN A 480 -3.50 5.03 -11.04
C ASN A 480 -3.08 5.15 -12.52
N ASN A 481 -3.92 5.71 -13.34
CA ASN A 481 -3.70 5.95 -14.77
C ASN A 481 -2.89 7.23 -15.01
N GLN A 482 -2.44 7.39 -16.24
CA GLN A 482 -1.77 8.63 -16.67
C GLN A 482 -2.62 9.87 -16.32
N ILE A 483 -1.97 10.84 -15.66
CA ILE A 483 -2.63 11.99 -15.08
C ILE A 483 -2.96 13.04 -16.12
N VAL A 484 -2.05 13.28 -17.07
CA VAL A 484 -2.14 14.34 -18.10
C VAL A 484 -1.87 13.78 -19.49
N SER A 485 -2.34 14.47 -20.51
CA SER A 485 -2.03 14.12 -21.90
C SER A 485 -0.57 14.43 -22.27
N ALA A 486 -0.12 13.91 -23.39
CA ALA A 486 1.20 14.18 -23.94
C ALA A 486 1.44 15.67 -24.30
N ASN A 487 0.39 16.49 -24.33
CA ASN A 487 0.44 17.93 -24.60
C ASN A 487 0.61 18.77 -23.35
N TRP A 488 0.75 18.16 -22.16
CA TRP A 488 1.00 18.89 -20.92
C TRP A 488 2.32 19.66 -21.02
N PRO A 489 2.45 20.88 -20.45
CA PRO A 489 3.61 21.76 -20.66
C PRO A 489 4.97 21.19 -20.21
N TYR A 490 4.97 20.17 -19.37
CA TYR A 490 6.17 19.50 -18.88
C TYR A 490 5.92 17.98 -18.72
N PRO A 491 6.98 17.14 -18.78
CA PRO A 491 6.82 15.71 -18.62
C PRO A 491 6.43 15.34 -17.19
N LEU A 492 5.51 14.37 -17.05
CA LEU A 492 5.20 13.68 -15.82
C LEU A 492 5.61 12.21 -15.97
N PRO A 493 6.89 11.87 -15.74
CA PRO A 493 7.34 10.49 -15.80
C PRO A 493 6.68 9.69 -14.68
N GLY A 494 6.36 8.42 -14.96
CA GLY A 494 5.70 7.54 -14.00
C GLY A 494 5.35 6.19 -14.61
N PHE A 495 4.85 5.26 -13.78
CA PHE A 495 4.37 3.95 -14.22
C PHE A 495 2.86 3.89 -14.05
N TYR A 496 2.13 4.11 -15.11
CA TYR A 496 0.69 4.23 -15.12
C TYR A 496 0.00 2.94 -15.58
N ASP A 497 -1.13 2.62 -14.93
CA ASP A 497 -1.98 1.49 -15.31
C ASP A 497 -3.11 1.97 -16.25
N PRO A 498 -3.16 1.52 -17.49
CA PRO A 498 -4.18 1.97 -18.44
C PRO A 498 -5.49 1.16 -18.36
N TYR A 499 -5.50 0.01 -17.67
CA TYR A 499 -6.58 -0.96 -17.82
C TYR A 499 -7.83 -0.63 -17.00
N ARG A 500 -7.66 -0.36 -15.73
CA ARG A 500 -8.78 -0.10 -14.82
C ARG A 500 -9.52 1.19 -15.14
N ILE A 501 -8.79 2.26 -15.54
CA ILE A 501 -9.42 3.52 -15.96
C ILE A 501 -10.27 3.35 -17.23
N THR A 502 -9.83 2.53 -18.18
CA THR A 502 -10.61 2.23 -19.39
C THR A 502 -11.95 1.58 -19.02
N ARG A 503 -11.93 0.66 -18.05
CA ARG A 503 -13.13 0.00 -17.55
C ARG A 503 -14.02 0.97 -16.75
N ALA A 504 -13.45 1.79 -15.88
CA ALA A 504 -14.19 2.83 -15.14
C ALA A 504 -14.88 3.82 -16.10
N ASN A 505 -14.18 4.30 -17.13
CA ASN A 505 -14.74 5.18 -18.13
C ASN A 505 -15.89 4.52 -18.91
N ALA A 506 -15.75 3.24 -19.26
CA ALA A 506 -16.83 2.49 -19.93
C ALA A 506 -18.10 2.45 -19.06
N HIS A 507 -17.99 2.26 -17.75
CA HIS A 507 -19.12 2.36 -16.83
C HIS A 507 -19.67 3.79 -16.76
N LEU A 508 -18.81 4.79 -16.50
CA LEU A 508 -19.21 6.19 -16.28
C LEU A 508 -19.83 6.86 -17.51
N THR A 509 -19.66 6.25 -18.70
CA THR A 509 -20.28 6.68 -19.96
C THR A 509 -21.50 5.82 -20.37
N SER A 510 -21.72 4.68 -19.70
CA SER A 510 -22.75 3.71 -20.10
C SER A 510 -24.18 4.16 -19.81
N GLN A 511 -24.37 5.09 -18.90
CA GLN A 511 -25.68 5.60 -18.48
C GLN A 511 -25.64 7.09 -18.15
N THR A 512 -26.82 7.72 -18.12
CA THR A 512 -26.94 9.18 -17.89
C THR A 512 -26.96 9.55 -16.43
N ARG A 513 -27.42 8.66 -15.55
CA ARG A 513 -27.52 8.88 -14.10
C ARG A 513 -27.08 7.64 -13.33
N PHE A 514 -26.49 7.86 -12.19
CA PHE A 514 -25.92 6.84 -11.31
C PHE A 514 -26.54 6.92 -9.91
N SER A 515 -26.86 5.79 -9.35
CA SER A 515 -27.21 5.65 -7.92
C SER A 515 -25.99 5.25 -7.09
N ARG A 516 -26.14 5.29 -5.77
CA ARG A 516 -25.14 4.74 -4.84
C ARG A 516 -24.84 3.28 -5.14
N GLU A 517 -25.88 2.48 -5.40
CA GLU A 517 -25.78 1.05 -5.72
C GLU A 517 -25.01 0.79 -7.04
N ASP A 518 -25.11 1.70 -8.02
CA ASP A 518 -24.30 1.61 -9.24
C ASP A 518 -22.83 1.83 -8.96
N MET A 519 -22.50 2.79 -8.08
CA MET A 519 -21.12 3.02 -7.63
C MET A 519 -20.56 1.79 -6.90
N GLU A 520 -21.36 1.16 -6.05
CA GLU A 520 -20.99 -0.07 -5.33
C GLU A 520 -20.78 -1.25 -6.27
N LYS A 521 -21.62 -1.41 -7.30
CA LYS A 521 -21.47 -2.45 -8.34
C LYS A 521 -20.19 -2.26 -9.15
N MET A 522 -19.84 -1.00 -9.49
CA MET A 522 -18.59 -0.72 -10.18
C MET A 522 -17.37 -1.20 -9.40
N GLN A 523 -17.36 -1.05 -8.06
CA GLN A 523 -16.28 -1.55 -7.19
C GLN A 523 -16.17 -3.09 -7.19
N LEU A 524 -17.18 -3.81 -7.66
CA LEU A 524 -17.23 -5.28 -7.69
C LEU A 524 -16.98 -5.86 -9.08
N ASP A 525 -16.74 -5.03 -10.10
CA ASP A 525 -16.56 -5.48 -11.46
C ASP A 525 -15.28 -6.31 -11.65
N LEU A 526 -15.46 -7.55 -12.12
CA LEU A 526 -14.40 -8.53 -12.35
C LEU A 526 -13.85 -8.51 -13.77
N VAL A 527 -14.44 -7.72 -14.68
CA VAL A 527 -13.97 -7.65 -16.06
C VAL A 527 -12.61 -6.97 -16.11
N SER A 528 -11.61 -7.68 -16.61
CA SER A 528 -10.24 -7.21 -16.74
C SER A 528 -10.03 -6.47 -18.07
N GLY A 529 -9.70 -5.18 -18.00
CA GLY A 529 -9.28 -4.42 -19.17
C GLY A 529 -8.02 -5.00 -19.83
N LYS A 530 -7.14 -5.62 -19.02
CA LYS A 530 -5.97 -6.34 -19.51
C LYS A 530 -6.38 -7.59 -20.30
N ALA A 531 -7.31 -8.39 -19.77
CA ALA A 531 -7.82 -9.56 -20.47
C ALA A 531 -8.49 -9.18 -21.79
N LEU A 532 -9.33 -8.15 -21.79
CA LEU A 532 -9.98 -7.65 -23.02
C LEU A 532 -8.97 -7.20 -24.07
N ARG A 533 -7.86 -6.59 -23.67
CA ARG A 533 -6.80 -6.15 -24.60
C ARG A 533 -6.01 -7.30 -25.19
N TRP A 534 -5.67 -8.32 -24.37
CA TRP A 534 -4.68 -9.33 -24.75
C TRP A 534 -5.28 -10.72 -25.05
N LYS A 535 -6.57 -10.96 -24.84
CA LYS A 535 -7.22 -12.25 -25.14
C LYS A 535 -7.09 -12.65 -26.60
N HIS A 536 -7.08 -11.68 -27.53
CA HIS A 536 -6.90 -11.95 -28.94
C HIS A 536 -5.54 -12.61 -29.23
N LEU A 537 -4.45 -12.16 -28.60
CA LEU A 537 -3.13 -12.80 -28.75
C LEU A 537 -3.14 -14.23 -28.20
N LEU A 538 -3.84 -14.49 -27.10
CA LEU A 538 -4.03 -15.84 -26.57
C LEU A 538 -4.86 -16.71 -27.54
N SER A 539 -5.89 -16.16 -28.15
CA SER A 539 -6.71 -16.82 -29.17
C SER A 539 -5.88 -17.18 -30.42
N LEU A 540 -5.03 -16.27 -30.89
CA LEU A 540 -4.08 -16.57 -32.00
C LEU A 540 -3.14 -17.73 -31.63
N GLY A 541 -2.66 -17.77 -30.40
CA GLY A 541 -1.86 -18.91 -29.91
C GLY A 541 -2.63 -20.23 -29.91
N ALA A 542 -3.92 -20.20 -29.53
CA ALA A 542 -4.77 -21.40 -29.60
C ALA A 542 -5.04 -21.85 -31.03
N ALA A 543 -5.23 -20.93 -31.97
CA ALA A 543 -5.38 -21.23 -33.39
C ALA A 543 -4.08 -21.83 -33.98
N GLU A 544 -2.91 -21.31 -33.63
CA GLU A 544 -1.60 -21.84 -34.08
C GLU A 544 -1.39 -23.28 -33.59
N LEU A 545 -1.91 -23.66 -32.43
CA LEU A 545 -1.93 -25.03 -31.91
C LEU A 545 -2.99 -25.93 -32.58
N GLY A 546 -3.76 -25.41 -33.56
CA GLY A 546 -4.87 -26.14 -34.13
C GLY A 546 -6.10 -26.30 -33.22
N ARG A 547 -6.19 -25.52 -32.14
CA ARG A 547 -7.26 -25.57 -31.13
C ARG A 547 -8.34 -24.49 -31.46
N GLY A 548 -8.98 -24.60 -32.61
CA GLY A 548 -9.99 -23.62 -33.06
C GLY A 548 -11.17 -23.46 -32.10
N ASP A 549 -11.62 -24.55 -31.46
CA ASP A 549 -12.68 -24.53 -30.44
C ASP A 549 -12.30 -23.70 -29.21
N LEU A 550 -11.04 -23.76 -28.78
CA LEU A 550 -10.52 -22.97 -27.68
C LEU A 550 -10.33 -21.51 -28.10
N ALA A 551 -9.84 -21.27 -29.33
CA ALA A 551 -9.69 -19.91 -29.88
C ALA A 551 -11.02 -19.17 -29.87
N GLU A 552 -12.11 -19.81 -30.34
CA GLU A 552 -13.46 -19.23 -30.36
C GLU A 552 -13.98 -18.92 -28.96
N LYS A 553 -13.77 -19.84 -28.00
CA LYS A 553 -14.15 -19.63 -26.60
C LYS A 553 -13.39 -18.45 -25.97
N ILE A 554 -12.10 -18.28 -26.28
CA ILE A 554 -11.30 -17.14 -25.79
C ILE A 554 -11.79 -15.84 -26.40
N GLU A 555 -12.09 -15.79 -27.71
CA GLU A 555 -12.60 -14.58 -28.36
C GLU A 555 -13.95 -14.14 -27.83
N THR A 556 -14.85 -15.09 -27.57
CA THR A 556 -16.20 -14.81 -27.05
C THR A 556 -16.25 -14.55 -25.55
N TRP A 557 -15.16 -14.86 -24.83
CA TRP A 557 -15.07 -14.59 -23.38
C TRP A 557 -15.13 -13.08 -23.10
N ASP A 558 -15.95 -12.71 -22.12
CA ASP A 558 -16.20 -11.32 -21.70
C ASP A 558 -15.03 -10.66 -20.94
N GLY A 559 -13.96 -11.40 -20.63
CA GLY A 559 -12.81 -10.92 -19.89
C GLY A 559 -12.99 -10.91 -18.36
N ALA A 560 -14.08 -11.48 -17.84
CA ALA A 560 -14.32 -11.54 -16.41
C ALA A 560 -13.38 -12.55 -15.70
N MET A 561 -12.60 -12.07 -14.73
CA MET A 561 -11.69 -12.89 -13.91
C MET A 561 -12.47 -13.51 -12.74
N ALA A 562 -13.49 -14.29 -13.09
CA ALA A 562 -14.37 -14.95 -12.15
C ALA A 562 -13.77 -16.27 -11.65
N PRO A 563 -13.93 -16.65 -10.37
CA PRO A 563 -13.28 -17.81 -9.78
C PRO A 563 -13.59 -19.15 -10.49
N GLU A 564 -14.78 -19.29 -11.03
CA GLU A 564 -15.25 -20.51 -11.72
C GLU A 564 -14.77 -20.62 -13.17
N SER A 565 -14.23 -19.55 -13.76
CA SER A 565 -13.83 -19.49 -15.17
C SER A 565 -12.52 -20.21 -15.44
N GLU A 566 -12.55 -21.28 -16.26
CA GLU A 566 -11.35 -21.96 -16.77
C GLU A 566 -10.57 -21.10 -17.77
N ILE A 567 -11.25 -20.27 -18.58
CA ILE A 567 -10.59 -19.37 -19.52
C ILE A 567 -9.83 -18.29 -18.78
N ALA A 568 -10.40 -17.72 -17.73
CA ALA A 568 -9.71 -16.76 -16.88
C ALA A 568 -8.48 -17.40 -16.20
N GLY A 569 -8.58 -18.66 -15.75
CA GLY A 569 -7.43 -19.41 -15.21
C GLY A 569 -6.33 -19.61 -16.25
N THR A 570 -6.69 -20.02 -17.46
CA THR A 570 -5.78 -20.17 -18.61
C THR A 570 -5.11 -18.85 -18.96
N PHE A 571 -5.88 -17.74 -19.04
CA PHE A 571 -5.35 -16.41 -19.32
C PHE A 571 -4.37 -15.95 -18.25
N ALA A 572 -4.69 -16.12 -16.96
CA ALA A 572 -3.84 -15.70 -15.86
C ALA A 572 -2.49 -16.42 -15.88
N LEU A 573 -2.47 -17.73 -16.13
CA LEU A 573 -1.22 -18.50 -16.25
C LEU A 573 -0.46 -18.18 -17.52
N TRP A 574 -1.15 -18.05 -18.65
CA TRP A 574 -0.53 -17.63 -19.91
C TRP A 574 0.16 -16.28 -19.74
N TRP A 575 -0.50 -15.31 -19.13
CA TRP A 575 0.06 -13.98 -18.87
C TRP A 575 1.27 -14.03 -17.91
N GLU A 576 1.24 -14.88 -16.89
CA GLU A 576 2.38 -15.08 -15.96
C GLU A 576 3.60 -15.69 -16.65
N PHE A 577 3.39 -16.67 -17.54
CA PHE A 577 4.48 -17.38 -18.19
C PHE A 577 4.92 -16.82 -19.55
N LEU A 578 4.15 -15.93 -20.15
CA LEU A 578 4.48 -15.29 -21.42
C LEU A 578 5.89 -14.65 -21.44
N PRO A 579 6.34 -13.94 -20.38
CA PRO A 579 7.70 -13.42 -20.32
C PRO A 579 8.80 -14.47 -20.41
N LYS A 580 8.51 -15.73 -20.06
CA LYS A 580 9.48 -16.81 -20.19
C LYS A 580 9.82 -17.07 -21.68
N PHE A 581 8.80 -17.12 -22.51
CA PHE A 581 8.97 -17.38 -23.93
C PHE A 581 9.35 -16.15 -24.75
N LEU A 582 9.13 -14.95 -24.18
CA LEU A 582 9.55 -13.68 -24.79
C LEU A 582 10.99 -13.29 -24.49
N PHE A 583 11.54 -13.70 -23.33
CA PHE A 583 12.80 -13.12 -22.81
C PHE A 583 13.80 -14.15 -22.30
N GLU A 584 13.57 -15.45 -22.46
CA GLU A 584 14.51 -16.47 -21.91
C GLU A 584 15.82 -16.49 -22.68
N ASP A 585 15.83 -16.10 -23.93
CA ASP A 585 17.02 -16.02 -24.78
C ASP A 585 17.89 -14.80 -24.46
N GLU A 586 17.29 -13.62 -24.10
CA GLU A 586 18.01 -12.44 -23.69
C GLU A 586 18.40 -12.48 -22.20
N LEU A 587 17.48 -12.90 -21.33
CA LEU A 587 17.61 -12.78 -19.89
C LEU A 587 17.91 -14.11 -19.17
N GLY A 588 17.89 -15.24 -19.87
CA GLY A 588 18.12 -16.56 -19.30
C GLY A 588 17.21 -16.83 -18.10
N ARG A 589 17.80 -17.23 -16.97
CA ARG A 589 17.06 -17.54 -15.73
C ARG A 589 16.36 -16.33 -15.10
N GLN A 590 16.65 -15.11 -15.55
CA GLN A 590 16.04 -13.86 -15.07
C GLN A 590 14.88 -13.37 -15.93
N TRP A 591 14.34 -14.19 -16.82
CA TRP A 591 13.26 -13.87 -17.75
C TRP A 591 12.06 -13.14 -17.12
N ARG A 592 11.76 -13.39 -15.82
CA ARG A 592 10.70 -12.68 -15.10
C ARG A 592 10.90 -11.17 -15.05
N ARG A 593 12.12 -10.67 -15.16
CA ARG A 593 12.41 -9.22 -15.21
C ARG A 593 11.83 -8.59 -16.48
N GLY A 594 11.70 -9.35 -17.56
CA GLY A 594 11.07 -8.92 -18.81
C GLY A 594 9.60 -8.51 -18.64
N SER A 595 8.92 -8.96 -17.58
CA SER A 595 7.54 -8.50 -17.31
C SER A 595 7.43 -6.98 -17.09
N LEU A 596 8.52 -6.28 -16.76
CA LEU A 596 8.54 -4.81 -16.65
C LEU A 596 8.31 -4.09 -17.99
N ILE A 597 8.69 -4.74 -19.11
CA ILE A 597 8.59 -4.17 -20.47
C ILE A 597 7.73 -5.00 -21.41
N ARG A 598 7.12 -6.08 -20.90
CA ARG A 598 6.31 -7.01 -21.71
C ARG A 598 5.26 -6.28 -22.56
N GLU A 599 4.54 -5.34 -21.98
CA GLU A 599 3.47 -4.63 -22.67
C GLU A 599 3.99 -3.75 -23.81
N GLU A 600 5.13 -3.11 -23.63
CA GLU A 600 5.79 -2.34 -24.69
C GLU A 600 6.24 -3.25 -25.82
N VAL A 601 6.83 -4.40 -25.53
CA VAL A 601 7.23 -5.40 -26.52
C VAL A 601 6.02 -5.90 -27.33
N LEU A 602 4.96 -6.29 -26.64
CA LEU A 602 3.74 -6.78 -27.27
C LEU A 602 3.04 -5.69 -28.13
N THR A 603 2.96 -4.45 -27.61
CA THR A 603 2.28 -3.34 -28.32
C THR A 603 3.02 -2.96 -29.59
N ARG A 604 4.36 -3.01 -29.59
CA ARG A 604 5.19 -2.60 -30.72
C ARG A 604 5.52 -3.75 -31.66
N ASN A 605 5.18 -4.99 -31.29
CA ASN A 605 5.61 -6.20 -32.00
C ASN A 605 7.11 -6.16 -32.30
N TRP A 606 7.90 -6.03 -31.27
CA TRP A 606 9.31 -5.72 -31.35
C TRP A 606 10.12 -6.92 -31.82
N ALA A 607 10.36 -7.00 -33.14
CA ALA A 607 10.96 -8.14 -33.79
C ALA A 607 12.29 -8.57 -33.17
N GLU A 608 13.12 -7.60 -32.72
CA GLU A 608 14.43 -7.85 -32.10
C GLU A 608 14.37 -8.52 -30.72
N VAL A 609 13.22 -8.52 -30.07
CA VAL A 609 12.97 -9.20 -28.78
C VAL A 609 12.04 -10.41 -28.98
N VAL A 610 11.22 -10.39 -30.03
CA VAL A 610 10.30 -11.50 -30.36
C VAL A 610 11.05 -12.65 -31.04
N ASP A 611 12.14 -12.36 -31.75
CA ASP A 611 12.91 -13.35 -32.49
C ASP A 611 13.99 -14.02 -31.62
N ASP A 612 14.10 -15.36 -31.66
CA ASP A 612 15.10 -16.11 -30.89
C ASP A 612 16.53 -15.81 -31.37
N ARG A 613 17.28 -15.02 -30.63
CA ARG A 613 18.67 -14.63 -30.90
C ARG A 613 19.67 -15.76 -30.93
N ARG A 614 19.31 -16.93 -30.43
CA ARG A 614 20.18 -18.11 -30.43
C ARG A 614 20.21 -18.84 -31.78
N SER A 615 19.28 -18.49 -32.68
CA SER A 615 19.14 -19.06 -34.02
C SER A 615 19.20 -17.97 -35.08
N ALA A 616 20.15 -18.06 -36.02
CA ALA A 616 20.30 -17.13 -37.13
C ALA A 616 19.19 -17.28 -38.21
N ASP A 617 18.44 -18.37 -38.20
CA ASP A 617 17.49 -18.76 -39.25
C ASP A 617 16.03 -18.83 -38.75
N GLN A 618 15.74 -18.55 -37.51
CA GLN A 618 14.42 -18.72 -36.93
C GLN A 618 13.78 -17.36 -36.60
N VAL A 619 12.82 -16.97 -37.40
CA VAL A 619 11.94 -15.83 -37.15
C VAL A 619 10.73 -16.31 -36.37
N GLU A 620 10.65 -15.97 -35.07
CA GLU A 620 9.48 -16.22 -34.22
C GLU A 620 8.46 -15.08 -34.35
N THR A 621 7.19 -15.43 -34.26
CA THR A 621 6.08 -14.48 -34.23
C THR A 621 5.42 -14.47 -32.87
N LEU A 622 4.73 -13.37 -32.52
CA LEU A 622 3.94 -13.30 -31.29
C LEU A 622 2.90 -14.42 -31.19
N ALA A 623 2.34 -14.87 -32.31
CA ALA A 623 1.39 -15.98 -32.34
C ALA A 623 2.07 -17.31 -31.93
N GLN A 624 3.27 -17.58 -32.43
CA GLN A 624 4.05 -18.78 -32.08
C GLN A 624 4.52 -18.75 -30.62
N ILE A 625 4.98 -17.60 -30.10
CA ILE A 625 5.31 -17.41 -28.70
C ILE A 625 4.08 -17.61 -27.80
N SER A 626 2.94 -17.04 -28.21
CA SER A 626 1.67 -17.25 -27.53
C SER A 626 1.25 -18.73 -27.52
N ALA A 627 1.43 -19.44 -28.64
CA ALA A 627 1.16 -20.87 -28.77
C ALA A 627 2.04 -21.70 -27.83
N ALA A 628 3.37 -21.48 -27.85
CA ALA A 628 4.31 -22.18 -26.98
C ALA A 628 4.01 -21.94 -25.49
N THR A 629 3.64 -20.69 -25.13
CA THR A 629 3.21 -20.36 -23.79
C THR A 629 1.93 -21.08 -23.39
N LEU A 630 0.93 -21.09 -24.30
CA LEU A 630 -0.36 -21.75 -24.07
C LEU A 630 -0.20 -23.26 -23.95
N GLU A 631 0.60 -23.90 -24.82
CA GLU A 631 0.92 -25.33 -24.73
C GLU A 631 1.53 -25.67 -23.37
N TYR A 632 2.54 -24.89 -22.93
CA TYR A 632 3.15 -25.04 -21.61
C TYR A 632 2.12 -24.98 -20.47
N VAL A 633 1.12 -24.10 -20.58
CA VAL A 633 0.04 -23.93 -19.57
C VAL A 633 -0.93 -25.10 -19.63
N LEU A 634 -1.39 -25.49 -20.82
CA LEU A 634 -2.35 -26.57 -20.98
C LEU A 634 -1.80 -27.93 -20.52
N ASP A 635 -0.53 -28.22 -20.79
CA ASP A 635 0.14 -29.44 -20.34
C ASP A 635 0.15 -29.61 -18.82
N ARG A 636 0.19 -28.50 -18.06
CA ARG A 636 0.38 -28.51 -16.62
C ARG A 636 -0.84 -28.16 -15.79
N TYR A 637 -1.77 -27.42 -16.38
CA TYR A 637 -2.86 -26.77 -15.62
C TYR A 637 -4.23 -26.90 -16.29
N SER A 638 -4.38 -27.75 -17.32
CA SER A 638 -5.67 -27.96 -18.01
C SER A 638 -6.81 -28.28 -17.03
N GLY A 639 -7.98 -27.70 -17.27
CA GLY A 639 -9.19 -27.94 -16.48
C GLY A 639 -9.22 -27.25 -15.10
N LYS A 640 -8.24 -26.36 -14.81
CA LYS A 640 -8.26 -25.56 -13.58
C LYS A 640 -8.94 -24.22 -13.81
N SER A 641 -9.88 -23.89 -12.95
CA SER A 641 -10.51 -22.57 -12.92
C SER A 641 -9.58 -21.49 -12.37
N TYR A 642 -9.94 -20.23 -12.55
CA TYR A 642 -9.20 -19.09 -11.99
C TYR A 642 -9.04 -19.21 -10.46
N GLY A 643 -10.14 -19.57 -9.76
CA GLY A 643 -10.12 -19.73 -8.32
C GLY A 643 -9.33 -20.94 -7.81
N ASP A 644 -9.05 -21.95 -8.67
CA ASP A 644 -8.14 -23.05 -8.32
C ASP A 644 -6.69 -22.62 -8.35
N ILE A 645 -6.37 -21.65 -9.22
CA ILE A 645 -5.01 -21.17 -9.48
C ILE A 645 -4.67 -19.93 -8.66
N CYS A 646 -5.60 -18.98 -8.55
CA CYS A 646 -5.41 -17.73 -7.84
C CYS A 646 -6.02 -17.79 -6.44
N ARG A 647 -5.16 -17.75 -5.41
CA ARG A 647 -5.57 -18.02 -4.03
C ARG A 647 -5.17 -16.91 -3.07
N LEU A 648 -6.14 -16.42 -2.31
CA LEU A 648 -5.91 -15.51 -1.18
C LEU A 648 -5.68 -16.32 0.10
N ARG A 649 -4.55 -16.10 0.75
CA ARG A 649 -4.21 -16.63 2.07
C ARG A 649 -3.91 -15.47 3.00
N VAL A 650 -4.73 -15.31 4.01
CA VAL A 650 -4.53 -14.26 5.02
C VAL A 650 -3.71 -14.83 6.17
N VAL A 651 -2.61 -14.19 6.49
CA VAL A 651 -1.62 -14.72 7.43
C VAL A 651 -1.30 -13.68 8.51
N HIS A 652 -1.48 -14.08 9.76
CA HIS A 652 -1.02 -13.29 10.90
C HIS A 652 0.50 -13.45 11.11
N PRO A 653 1.24 -12.39 11.48
CA PRO A 653 2.70 -12.47 11.66
C PRO A 653 3.18 -13.61 12.59
N LEU A 654 2.47 -13.87 13.69
CA LEU A 654 2.81 -14.95 14.64
C LEU A 654 2.74 -16.35 14.03
N SER A 655 1.88 -16.58 13.06
CA SER A 655 1.75 -17.90 12.42
C SER A 655 2.98 -18.30 11.58
N ARG A 656 3.87 -17.31 11.30
CA ARG A 656 5.14 -17.53 10.59
C ARG A 656 6.29 -17.93 11.52
N ALA A 657 6.06 -17.94 12.84
CA ALA A 657 7.09 -18.36 13.80
C ALA A 657 7.49 -19.83 13.55
N PRO A 658 8.80 -20.11 13.40
CA PRO A 658 9.29 -21.48 13.20
C PRO A 658 8.78 -22.39 14.31
N TRP A 659 8.38 -23.64 13.95
CA TRP A 659 7.95 -24.72 14.85
C TRP A 659 6.62 -24.48 15.59
N ILE A 660 6.38 -23.30 16.13
CA ILE A 660 5.20 -23.00 16.97
C ILE A 660 4.06 -22.31 16.18
N GLY A 661 4.33 -21.69 15.04
CA GLY A 661 3.36 -20.87 14.31
C GLY A 661 2.08 -21.62 13.94
N LYS A 662 2.19 -22.90 13.51
CA LYS A 662 1.02 -23.74 13.21
C LYS A 662 0.19 -24.08 14.44
N LEU A 663 0.84 -24.28 15.59
CA LEU A 663 0.14 -24.53 16.86
C LEU A 663 -0.57 -23.27 17.33
N LEU A 664 0.07 -22.10 17.19
CA LEU A 664 -0.55 -20.82 17.51
C LEU A 664 -1.75 -20.53 16.59
N ASP A 665 -1.62 -20.82 15.30
CA ASP A 665 -2.74 -20.69 14.36
C ASP A 665 -3.92 -21.59 14.74
N LEU A 666 -3.65 -22.87 14.99
CA LEU A 666 -4.69 -23.81 15.45
C LEU A 666 -5.33 -23.38 16.77
N TRP A 667 -4.56 -22.78 17.66
CA TRP A 667 -5.02 -22.38 19.00
C TRP A 667 -5.79 -21.06 19.00
N LEU A 668 -5.29 -20.03 18.30
CA LEU A 668 -5.83 -18.68 18.31
C LEU A 668 -6.72 -18.37 17.10
N GLY A 669 -6.69 -19.22 16.06
CA GLY A 669 -7.40 -18.94 14.82
C GLY A 669 -6.81 -17.72 14.09
N LEU A 670 -5.49 -17.72 13.90
CA LEU A 670 -4.75 -16.54 13.41
C LEU A 670 -5.02 -16.26 11.93
N ASN A 671 -5.07 -17.31 11.11
CA ASN A 671 -5.08 -17.20 9.66
C ASN A 671 -6.47 -17.42 9.06
N ARG A 672 -6.65 -16.98 7.80
CA ARG A 672 -7.86 -17.24 7.01
C ARG A 672 -7.51 -17.77 5.62
N GLY A 673 -8.39 -18.60 5.07
CA GLY A 673 -8.23 -19.16 3.72
C GLY A 673 -7.57 -20.56 3.69
N PRO A 674 -7.15 -21.03 2.48
CA PRO A 674 -7.13 -20.29 1.21
C PRO A 674 -8.53 -20.08 0.61
N TYR A 675 -8.73 -18.89 0.02
CA TYR A 675 -9.94 -18.54 -0.71
C TYR A 675 -9.65 -18.29 -2.19
N PRO A 676 -10.59 -18.50 -3.11
CA PRO A 676 -10.46 -18.03 -4.47
C PRO A 676 -10.26 -16.51 -4.51
N ALA A 677 -9.35 -16.02 -5.36
CA ALA A 677 -9.24 -14.60 -5.65
C ALA A 677 -10.39 -14.14 -6.57
N LEU A 678 -10.73 -12.86 -6.50
CA LEU A 678 -11.75 -12.20 -7.31
C LEU A 678 -11.09 -11.08 -8.12
N GLY A 679 -11.24 -11.10 -9.45
CA GLY A 679 -10.61 -10.11 -10.31
C GLY A 679 -9.09 -10.28 -10.45
N ASP A 680 -8.45 -9.41 -11.22
CA ASP A 680 -7.00 -9.29 -11.35
C ASP A 680 -6.57 -7.82 -11.27
N ASP A 681 -5.29 -7.51 -11.53
CA ASP A 681 -4.77 -6.14 -11.52
C ASP A 681 -5.37 -5.21 -12.60
N GLY A 682 -6.02 -5.78 -13.64
CA GLY A 682 -6.72 -5.06 -14.70
C GLY A 682 -8.23 -4.88 -14.48
N SER A 683 -8.83 -5.43 -13.43
CA SER A 683 -10.25 -5.28 -13.08
C SER A 683 -10.46 -4.23 -11.99
N LEU A 684 -11.66 -3.62 -11.90
CA LEU A 684 -11.97 -2.64 -10.85
C LEU A 684 -11.98 -3.29 -9.47
N ASN A 685 -12.56 -4.49 -9.34
CA ASN A 685 -12.35 -5.33 -8.17
C ASN A 685 -10.98 -6.01 -8.26
N ALA A 686 -9.93 -5.27 -7.97
CA ALA A 686 -8.57 -5.66 -8.28
C ALA A 686 -8.03 -6.78 -7.38
N SER A 687 -7.18 -7.64 -7.97
CA SER A 687 -6.36 -8.61 -7.25
C SER A 687 -4.96 -8.66 -7.86
N PHE A 688 -3.95 -8.36 -7.06
CA PHE A 688 -2.56 -8.42 -7.49
C PHE A 688 -1.99 -9.79 -7.13
N ASN A 689 -1.66 -10.57 -8.16
CA ASN A 689 -1.30 -11.96 -8.03
C ASN A 689 0.18 -12.17 -8.36
N PHE A 690 0.88 -12.98 -7.54
CA PHE A 690 2.28 -13.32 -7.75
C PHE A 690 2.47 -14.83 -7.75
N TRP A 691 3.31 -15.34 -8.65
CA TRP A 691 3.60 -16.76 -8.73
C TRP A 691 4.33 -17.29 -7.48
N ASP A 692 3.65 -18.13 -6.71
CA ASP A 692 4.28 -18.90 -5.62
C ASP A 692 4.84 -20.21 -6.16
N LYS A 693 6.14 -20.21 -6.44
CA LYS A 693 6.83 -21.38 -6.97
C LYS A 693 6.75 -22.63 -6.07
N LYS A 694 6.62 -22.43 -4.74
CA LYS A 694 6.55 -23.53 -3.78
C LYS A 694 5.21 -24.24 -3.81
N ARG A 695 4.15 -23.50 -4.10
CA ARG A 695 2.77 -24.01 -4.14
C ARG A 695 2.30 -24.30 -5.57
N GLY A 696 2.96 -23.75 -6.59
CA GLY A 696 2.52 -23.86 -7.97
C GLY A 696 1.16 -23.15 -8.21
N GLU A 697 0.97 -22.00 -7.60
CA GLU A 697 -0.25 -21.18 -7.66
C GLU A 697 0.09 -19.69 -7.77
N LEU A 698 -0.88 -18.89 -8.18
CA LEU A 698 -0.84 -17.45 -8.08
C LEU A 698 -1.37 -17.02 -6.70
N ALA A 699 -0.52 -16.44 -5.88
CA ALA A 699 -0.89 -15.91 -4.58
C ALA A 699 -1.43 -14.48 -4.73
N SER A 700 -2.70 -14.27 -4.38
CA SER A 700 -3.29 -12.94 -4.25
C SER A 700 -2.74 -12.26 -3.00
N VAL A 701 -2.08 -11.12 -3.17
CA VAL A 701 -1.39 -10.45 -2.06
C VAL A 701 -1.89 -9.03 -1.80
N ALA A 702 -2.46 -8.37 -2.81
CA ALA A 702 -3.04 -7.05 -2.66
C ALA A 702 -4.37 -6.94 -3.39
N GLY A 703 -5.23 -6.05 -2.93
CA GLY A 703 -6.57 -5.84 -3.44
C GLY A 703 -7.32 -4.83 -2.57
N PRO A 704 -8.65 -4.73 -2.68
CA PRO A 704 -9.46 -3.81 -1.89
C PRO A 704 -9.21 -3.97 -0.40
N SER A 705 -8.64 -2.93 0.20
CA SER A 705 -8.31 -2.92 1.64
C SER A 705 -9.37 -2.20 2.47
N MET A 706 -10.15 -1.35 1.85
CA MET A 706 -11.41 -0.80 2.32
C MET A 706 -12.24 -0.38 1.10
N ARG A 707 -13.51 -0.08 1.30
CA ARG A 707 -14.41 0.52 0.31
C ARG A 707 -15.31 1.51 0.99
N PHE A 708 -15.56 2.63 0.34
CA PHE A 708 -16.66 3.49 0.73
C PHE A 708 -17.43 4.04 -0.47
N VAL A 709 -18.70 4.42 -0.22
CA VAL A 709 -19.51 5.23 -1.11
C VAL A 709 -20.30 6.23 -0.26
N LEU A 710 -20.21 7.50 -0.62
CA LEU A 710 -20.99 8.60 -0.07
C LEU A 710 -21.96 9.14 -1.12
N ASP A 711 -23.21 9.32 -0.74
CA ASP A 711 -24.22 10.14 -1.44
C ASP A 711 -24.49 11.37 -0.58
N TRP A 712 -24.20 12.56 -1.08
CA TRP A 712 -24.43 13.81 -0.36
C TRP A 712 -25.91 14.12 -0.09
N ALA A 713 -26.85 13.41 -0.74
CA ALA A 713 -28.25 13.48 -0.39
C ALA A 713 -28.60 12.77 0.93
N ASP A 714 -27.76 11.82 1.37
CA ASP A 714 -27.96 11.04 2.60
C ASP A 714 -26.60 10.74 3.27
N ILE A 715 -26.13 11.68 4.07
CA ILE A 715 -24.85 11.55 4.78
C ILE A 715 -24.86 10.41 5.81
N ASP A 716 -26.02 10.04 6.36
CA ASP A 716 -26.19 8.91 7.29
C ASP A 716 -26.28 7.55 6.58
N GLY A 717 -26.45 7.57 5.26
CA GLY A 717 -26.36 6.40 4.38
C GLY A 717 -24.95 6.09 3.92
N PHE A 718 -23.92 6.70 4.48
CA PHE A 718 -22.53 6.46 4.13
C PHE A 718 -22.16 4.98 4.32
N THR A 719 -21.72 4.32 3.23
CA THR A 719 -21.23 2.94 3.31
C THR A 719 -19.72 2.93 3.39
N ILE A 720 -19.16 2.30 4.42
CA ILE A 720 -17.71 2.12 4.60
C ILE A 720 -17.41 0.80 5.28
N GLN A 721 -16.41 0.09 4.77
CA GLN A 721 -15.94 -1.15 5.39
C GLN A 721 -14.48 -1.42 5.10
N GLY A 722 -13.79 -2.05 6.05
CA GLY A 722 -12.44 -2.58 5.86
C GLY A 722 -12.46 -4.00 5.28
N ASN A 723 -11.29 -4.53 4.98
CA ASN A 723 -11.12 -5.92 4.52
C ASN A 723 -11.08 -6.94 5.68
N PHE A 724 -10.88 -6.47 6.92
CA PHE A 724 -10.90 -7.28 8.15
C PHE A 724 -11.70 -6.53 9.23
N GLY A 725 -11.62 -6.99 10.48
CA GLY A 725 -12.27 -6.29 11.59
C GLY A 725 -11.46 -5.09 12.10
N GLN A 726 -12.04 -4.40 13.08
CA GLN A 726 -11.41 -3.27 13.76
C GLN A 726 -10.23 -3.72 14.64
N SER A 727 -10.28 -4.95 15.18
CA SER A 727 -9.30 -5.45 16.14
C SER A 727 -8.14 -6.20 15.49
N GLY A 728 -6.93 -6.00 16.01
CA GLY A 728 -5.76 -6.85 15.73
C GLY A 728 -5.65 -8.05 16.66
N ASN A 729 -6.46 -8.10 17.71
CA ASN A 729 -6.45 -9.19 18.68
C ASN A 729 -7.25 -10.39 18.16
N PRO A 730 -6.63 -11.56 17.96
CA PRO A 730 -7.34 -12.73 17.39
C PRO A 730 -8.44 -13.31 18.30
N LEU A 731 -8.54 -12.85 19.54
CA LEU A 731 -9.59 -13.23 20.48
C LEU A 731 -10.81 -12.31 20.46
N SER A 732 -10.67 -11.13 19.79
CA SER A 732 -11.77 -10.17 19.65
C SER A 732 -12.84 -10.66 18.67
N PRO A 733 -14.14 -10.41 18.92
CA PRO A 733 -15.20 -10.63 17.94
C PRO A 733 -15.01 -9.77 16.67
N HIS A 734 -14.28 -8.66 16.78
CA HIS A 734 -14.00 -7.74 15.68
C HIS A 734 -12.63 -7.96 15.04
N TYR A 735 -12.13 -9.19 15.05
CA TYR A 735 -10.86 -9.54 14.38
C TYR A 735 -10.98 -9.58 12.86
N ASP A 736 -12.06 -10.15 12.34
CA ASP A 736 -12.27 -10.39 10.90
C ASP A 736 -13.74 -10.29 10.44
N ASP A 737 -14.59 -9.64 11.20
CA ASP A 737 -16.04 -9.61 11.00
C ASP A 737 -16.51 -8.80 9.78
N PHE A 738 -15.63 -8.03 9.12
CA PHE A 738 -15.85 -7.46 7.79
C PHE A 738 -15.44 -8.39 6.64
N PHE A 739 -14.60 -9.40 6.90
CA PHE A 739 -13.96 -10.17 5.84
C PHE A 739 -14.96 -10.87 4.91
N ASP A 740 -15.98 -11.50 5.48
CA ASP A 740 -17.02 -12.16 4.70
C ASP A 740 -17.92 -11.18 3.95
N LEU A 741 -18.24 -10.02 4.54
CA LEU A 741 -18.96 -8.95 3.86
C LEU A 741 -18.19 -8.47 2.63
N MET A 742 -16.88 -8.18 2.80
CA MET A 742 -16.02 -7.72 1.72
C MET A 742 -15.97 -8.73 0.56
N ARG A 743 -15.86 -10.03 0.87
CA ARG A 743 -15.80 -11.10 -0.13
C ARG A 743 -17.13 -11.29 -0.88
N ARG A 744 -18.27 -11.10 -0.22
CA ARG A 744 -19.61 -11.17 -0.84
C ARG A 744 -20.00 -9.87 -1.54
N GLY A 745 -19.20 -8.81 -1.40
CA GLY A 745 -19.54 -7.49 -1.93
C GLY A 745 -20.67 -6.78 -1.18
N GLU A 746 -20.98 -7.24 0.02
CA GLU A 746 -21.95 -6.61 0.91
C GLU A 746 -21.38 -5.32 1.50
N ARG A 747 -22.27 -4.42 1.93
CA ARG A 747 -21.91 -3.09 2.44
C ARG A 747 -22.30 -2.93 3.91
N TRP A 748 -21.55 -2.06 4.60
CA TRP A 748 -21.86 -1.67 5.96
C TRP A 748 -22.15 -0.18 6.01
N VAL A 749 -23.33 0.21 6.51
CA VAL A 749 -23.74 1.60 6.64
C VAL A 749 -23.31 2.13 8.00
N VAL A 750 -22.58 3.22 8.01
CA VAL A 750 -22.12 3.93 9.23
C VAL A 750 -22.74 5.32 9.24
N PRO A 751 -23.71 5.59 10.11
CA PRO A 751 -24.32 6.90 10.21
C PRO A 751 -23.32 7.93 10.76
N PHE A 752 -23.56 9.20 10.44
CA PHE A 752 -22.72 10.32 10.86
C PHE A 752 -23.40 11.23 11.90
N SER A 753 -24.72 11.44 11.77
CA SER A 753 -25.45 12.29 12.72
C SER A 753 -25.53 11.62 14.10
N ARG A 754 -25.34 12.42 15.17
CA ARG A 754 -25.33 11.92 16.55
C ARG A 754 -26.59 11.09 16.86
N GLU A 755 -27.77 11.57 16.43
CA GLU A 755 -29.03 10.86 16.65
C GLU A 755 -29.00 9.45 16.05
N LYS A 756 -28.63 9.31 14.78
CA LYS A 756 -28.59 8.02 14.09
C LYS A 756 -27.50 7.09 14.62
N VAL A 757 -26.37 7.64 15.04
CA VAL A 757 -25.31 6.90 15.70
C VAL A 757 -25.80 6.30 17.02
N TYR A 758 -26.49 7.12 17.85
CA TYR A 758 -26.99 6.64 19.14
C TYR A 758 -28.17 5.65 18.98
N GLU A 759 -28.97 5.74 17.92
CA GLU A 759 -29.99 4.72 17.59
C GLU A 759 -29.38 3.35 17.27
N ARG A 760 -28.22 3.32 16.61
CA ARG A 760 -27.57 2.07 16.15
C ARG A 760 -26.47 1.54 17.08
N ARG A 761 -26.15 2.29 18.14
CA ARG A 761 -25.07 1.85 19.04
C ARG A 761 -25.43 0.53 19.75
N VAL A 762 -24.45 -0.33 19.84
CA VAL A 762 -24.53 -1.55 20.67
C VAL A 762 -23.57 -1.46 21.86
N GLY A 763 -22.59 -0.54 21.85
CA GLY A 763 -21.67 -0.26 22.93
C GLY A 763 -21.64 1.20 23.29
N LEU A 764 -21.37 1.50 24.57
CA LEU A 764 -21.12 2.84 25.09
C LEU A 764 -20.02 2.77 26.17
N LEU A 765 -18.89 3.36 25.88
CA LEU A 765 -17.77 3.53 26.80
C LEU A 765 -17.64 5.00 27.14
N THR A 766 -17.51 5.32 28.43
CA THR A 766 -17.22 6.69 28.88
C THR A 766 -15.83 6.71 29.50
N LEU A 767 -14.96 7.57 28.98
CA LEU A 767 -13.68 7.87 29.64
C LEU A 767 -13.90 9.10 30.54
N LEU A 768 -13.54 8.97 31.82
CA LEU A 768 -13.71 9.99 32.86
C LEU A 768 -12.37 10.52 33.35
N PRO A 769 -12.29 11.83 33.73
CA PRO A 769 -11.10 12.43 34.34
C PRO A 769 -10.65 11.75 35.64
#